data_73accc8c59b21c0f45978d51d975e200
#
_entry.id   73accc8c59b21c0f45978d51d975e200
#
_cell.length_a   1.000
_cell.length_b   1.000
_cell.length_c   1.000
_cell.angle_alpha   90.00
_cell.angle_beta   90.00
_cell.angle_gamma   90.00
#
_symmetry.space_group_name_H-M   'P 1'
#
loop_
_entity.id
_entity.type
_entity.pdbx_description
1 polymer ?
#
loop_
_entity_poly.entity_id
_entity_poly.type
_entity_poly.pdbx_seq_one_letter_code
_entity_poly.pdbx_strand_id
1 'polypeptide(L)'
;MKIRKTLLSFACAIMVALSFTACGDDWGRQDDSAGGQVYPSKTTVATYDFEYSEEKPEYSDMISHDESCEVTNDESLASNVLHINGKGGAKIANPFNGVKLQNGAAITFAVKIDAAVAEDGTVADVDLTRPLISFGSDEKNLAGNDISAHFYITANGQVVYSKPTQLQSMNLNENDPASVKTGILSPNEWHFVALQLSTEGYQLYVDGKKSLSGYQTSSSATSFQYKTLVDSINSLPYIYIGGDSKLTAEETNTVSIDNVTLIRNMMEEKDWNKVPTGNGGSTEDEAVYVPVGPEDCSAAWWSAWSDYFVIPANQTFHTKFINHTSGADNWHNWNLVVATDADRGAAGYSEYFVLRSDLFGRGNADYNADNITNEGYGDWEQFKKNMEGATVDMTVERRGAEVYVTAVATCKGGTVYKEMYHQPCAADGNIRAFLACDHSYLQLNAAETFVGEEYASGSALVGPADCSAAWWTAFSKYYPLNSSISDDCPFVIQFVNNNSGSGKNWNNWLVVCSTADRGGDGYFENFVIRSDAYAWFGAGGNINENTANLDFKITQSFNFDSYVNDMHGAMCYLKFTRSGNSLTMDAKQRKENGEYMPDFQFQFNSMKEGNAGFFLTAELASLDVLKAGYFPYYKLLFENK
;
A
#
# COMPACT_ATOMS: atom_id res chain seq x y z
N MET A 1 -28.92 -33.86 -2.78
CA MET A 1 -27.65 -33.26 -3.20
C MET A 1 -27.73 -32.44 -4.50
N LYS A 2 -28.69 -32.65 -5.39
CA LYS A 2 -28.87 -31.81 -6.60
C LYS A 2 -29.60 -30.46 -6.39
N ILE A 3 -30.30 -30.28 -5.30
CA ILE A 3 -31.07 -29.05 -5.02
C ILE A 3 -30.17 -27.92 -4.39
N ARG A 4 -29.07 -28.28 -3.71
CA ARG A 4 -28.14 -27.27 -3.16
C ARG A 4 -27.29 -26.57 -4.23
N LYS A 5 -26.91 -27.28 -5.30
CA LYS A 5 -26.10 -26.67 -6.40
C LYS A 5 -26.88 -25.60 -7.19
N THR A 6 -28.17 -25.77 -7.35
CA THR A 6 -29.01 -24.80 -8.09
C THR A 6 -29.27 -23.52 -7.29
N LEU A 7 -29.26 -23.59 -5.96
CA LEU A 7 -29.43 -22.41 -5.10
C LEU A 7 -28.15 -21.59 -4.99
N LEU A 8 -26.95 -22.22 -4.98
CA LEU A 8 -25.68 -21.51 -4.98
C LEU A 8 -25.43 -20.78 -6.30
N SER A 9 -25.70 -21.42 -7.44
CA SER A 9 -25.59 -20.77 -8.76
C SER A 9 -26.52 -19.55 -8.89
N PHE A 10 -27.65 -19.55 -8.19
CA PHE A 10 -28.56 -18.41 -8.16
C PHE A 10 -28.07 -17.31 -7.21
N ALA A 11 -27.37 -17.65 -6.13
CA ALA A 11 -26.79 -16.71 -5.19
C ALA A 11 -25.58 -15.99 -5.79
N CYS A 12 -24.68 -16.70 -6.49
CA CYS A 12 -23.57 -16.09 -7.23
C CYS A 12 -24.06 -15.16 -8.36
N ALA A 13 -25.10 -15.59 -9.11
CA ALA A 13 -25.67 -14.71 -10.14
C ALA A 13 -26.33 -13.46 -9.54
N ILE A 14 -26.85 -13.52 -8.31
CA ILE A 14 -27.46 -12.37 -7.62
C ILE A 14 -26.37 -11.47 -7.02
N MET A 15 -25.27 -12.00 -6.48
CA MET A 15 -24.15 -11.17 -5.97
C MET A 15 -23.43 -10.44 -7.11
N VAL A 16 -23.15 -11.11 -8.22
CA VAL A 16 -22.62 -10.44 -9.42
C VAL A 16 -23.61 -9.40 -9.97
N ALA A 17 -24.93 -9.66 -9.91
CA ALA A 17 -25.93 -8.68 -10.33
C ALA A 17 -26.07 -7.48 -9.36
N LEU A 18 -25.83 -7.69 -8.06
CA LEU A 18 -25.91 -6.61 -7.07
C LEU A 18 -24.68 -5.70 -7.09
N SER A 19 -23.49 -6.23 -7.43
CA SER A 19 -22.30 -5.37 -7.66
C SER A 19 -22.43 -4.54 -8.95
N PHE A 20 -23.26 -4.95 -9.91
CA PHE A 20 -23.54 -4.18 -11.14
C PHE A 20 -24.58 -3.06 -10.94
N THR A 21 -25.41 -3.11 -9.90
CA THR A 21 -26.43 -2.07 -9.65
C THR A 21 -25.91 -0.87 -8.85
N ALA A 22 -24.70 -0.95 -8.27
CA ALA A 22 -24.06 0.18 -7.57
C ALA A 22 -23.25 1.11 -8.51
N CYS A 23 -23.06 0.73 -9.79
CA CYS A 23 -22.50 1.62 -10.80
C CYS A 23 -23.64 2.49 -11.36
N GLY A 24 -23.91 3.60 -10.68
CA GLY A 24 -24.80 4.63 -11.20
C GLY A 24 -24.35 5.12 -12.58
N ASP A 25 -25.31 5.48 -13.40
CA ASP A 25 -25.22 5.94 -14.80
C ASP A 25 -24.37 7.21 -15.04
N ASP A 26 -23.24 7.38 -14.38
CA ASP A 26 -22.38 8.57 -14.55
C ASP A 26 -21.43 8.48 -15.78
N TRP A 27 -21.75 7.56 -16.69
CA TRP A 27 -20.99 7.34 -17.93
C TRP A 27 -21.27 8.36 -19.05
N GLY A 28 -22.09 9.34 -18.84
CA GLY A 28 -22.67 10.14 -19.91
C GLY A 28 -22.33 11.62 -19.94
N ARG A 29 -21.50 12.13 -19.05
CA ARG A 29 -21.14 13.55 -19.07
C ARG A 29 -19.63 13.74 -19.26
N GLN A 30 -19.20 13.57 -20.49
CA GLN A 30 -18.04 14.29 -20.97
C GLN A 30 -18.47 15.77 -21.10
N ASP A 31 -17.87 16.64 -20.30
CA ASP A 31 -17.94 18.06 -20.56
C ASP A 31 -16.93 18.40 -21.66
N ASP A 32 -17.41 18.47 -22.88
CA ASP A 32 -16.63 18.78 -24.08
C ASP A 32 -16.08 20.21 -24.11
N SER A 33 -16.16 20.95 -23.02
CA SER A 33 -15.85 22.38 -23.01
C SER A 33 -14.40 22.75 -22.69
N ALA A 34 -13.55 21.78 -22.32
CA ALA A 34 -12.13 22.03 -22.10
C ALA A 34 -11.31 20.97 -22.86
N GLY A 35 -10.63 21.35 -23.93
CA GLY A 35 -9.86 20.50 -24.84
C GLY A 35 -8.69 19.70 -24.20
N GLY A 36 -8.90 19.10 -23.04
CA GLY A 36 -8.06 18.12 -22.39
C GLY A 36 -8.83 16.82 -22.25
N GLN A 37 -8.24 15.69 -22.60
CA GLN A 37 -8.80 14.38 -22.35
C GLN A 37 -8.94 14.19 -20.83
N VAL A 38 -10.16 14.28 -20.32
CA VAL A 38 -10.47 13.91 -18.93
C VAL A 38 -10.67 12.40 -18.92
N TYR A 39 -9.71 11.68 -18.35
CA TYR A 39 -9.86 10.25 -18.11
C TYR A 39 -10.81 10.06 -16.92
N PRO A 40 -11.90 9.29 -17.08
CA PRO A 40 -12.76 8.96 -15.94
C PRO A 40 -11.97 8.18 -14.87
N SER A 41 -12.37 8.33 -13.64
CA SER A 41 -11.74 7.66 -12.50
C SER A 41 -11.62 6.16 -12.74
N LYS A 42 -10.47 5.61 -12.40
CA LYS A 42 -10.16 4.18 -12.41
C LYS A 42 -11.23 3.41 -11.61
N THR A 43 -11.82 2.39 -12.22
CA THR A 43 -12.79 1.52 -11.54
C THR A 43 -12.31 0.08 -11.63
N THR A 44 -11.94 -0.50 -10.51
CA THR A 44 -11.69 -1.95 -10.40
C THR A 44 -13.02 -2.68 -10.58
N VAL A 45 -13.05 -3.63 -11.51
CA VAL A 45 -14.23 -4.46 -11.80
C VAL A 45 -14.17 -5.75 -11.00
N ALA A 46 -12.99 -6.37 -10.89
CA ALA A 46 -12.76 -7.56 -10.11
C ALA A 46 -11.28 -7.68 -9.73
N THR A 47 -11.01 -8.31 -8.61
CA THR A 47 -9.67 -8.73 -8.17
C THR A 47 -9.73 -10.18 -7.70
N TYR A 48 -8.75 -10.97 -8.11
CA TYR A 48 -8.56 -12.37 -7.71
C TYR A 48 -7.19 -12.45 -7.03
N ASP A 49 -7.21 -12.42 -5.70
CA ASP A 49 -6.04 -12.41 -4.83
C ASP A 49 -5.67 -13.80 -4.28
N PHE A 50 -6.47 -14.82 -4.61
CA PHE A 50 -6.32 -16.20 -4.18
C PHE A 50 -6.22 -16.41 -2.65
N GLU A 51 -6.55 -15.41 -1.86
CA GLU A 51 -6.60 -15.51 -0.42
C GLU A 51 -7.83 -16.32 0.00
N TYR A 52 -7.57 -17.58 0.38
CA TYR A 52 -8.63 -18.47 0.84
C TYR A 52 -9.01 -18.18 2.28
N SER A 53 -10.27 -17.93 2.53
CA SER A 53 -10.86 -18.02 3.87
C SER A 53 -12.15 -18.84 3.81
N GLU A 54 -12.58 -19.37 4.97
CA GLU A 54 -13.91 -20.03 5.05
C GLU A 54 -15.05 -19.08 4.64
N GLU A 55 -14.80 -17.78 4.66
CA GLU A 55 -15.72 -16.71 4.28
C GLU A 55 -15.66 -16.34 2.80
N LYS A 56 -14.59 -16.72 2.08
CA LYS A 56 -14.41 -16.55 0.63
C LYS A 56 -14.31 -17.92 -0.07
N PRO A 57 -15.39 -18.70 -0.13
CA PRO A 57 -15.36 -20.04 -0.74
C PRO A 57 -15.35 -20.00 -2.27
N GLU A 58 -15.42 -18.83 -2.90
CA GLU A 58 -15.50 -18.67 -4.35
C GLU A 58 -14.32 -19.22 -5.10
N TYR A 59 -13.14 -19.29 -4.48
CA TYR A 59 -11.96 -19.90 -5.12
C TYR A 59 -12.06 -21.41 -5.29
N SER A 60 -12.93 -22.07 -4.52
CA SER A 60 -13.23 -23.49 -4.70
C SER A 60 -14.07 -23.77 -5.96
N ASP A 61 -14.73 -22.74 -6.51
CA ASP A 61 -15.56 -22.81 -7.72
C ASP A 61 -14.80 -22.33 -8.96
N MET A 62 -13.55 -21.86 -8.85
CA MET A 62 -12.66 -21.73 -9.99
C MET A 62 -12.47 -23.11 -10.60
N ILE A 63 -12.93 -23.28 -11.84
CA ILE A 63 -12.84 -24.55 -12.54
C ILE A 63 -11.37 -24.78 -12.87
N SER A 64 -10.68 -25.52 -12.01
CA SER A 64 -9.42 -26.14 -12.37
C SER A 64 -9.66 -27.15 -13.48
N HIS A 65 -8.95 -27.05 -14.58
CA HIS A 65 -9.14 -27.94 -15.72
C HIS A 65 -8.35 -29.23 -15.61
N ASP A 66 -7.41 -29.30 -14.68
CA ASP A 66 -6.73 -30.52 -14.29
C ASP A 66 -6.16 -30.44 -12.86
N GLU A 67 -5.60 -31.55 -12.39
CA GLU A 67 -5.03 -31.69 -11.03
C GLU A 67 -3.73 -30.90 -10.84
N SER A 68 -3.25 -30.20 -11.85
CA SER A 68 -1.99 -29.43 -11.79
C SER A 68 -2.16 -27.97 -11.34
N CYS A 69 -3.40 -27.53 -11.15
CA CYS A 69 -3.73 -26.18 -10.74
C CYS A 69 -4.24 -26.19 -9.30
N GLU A 70 -3.51 -25.52 -8.41
CA GLU A 70 -3.83 -25.44 -6.98
C GLU A 70 -3.55 -24.04 -6.42
N VAL A 71 -4.22 -23.70 -5.32
CA VAL A 71 -3.90 -22.49 -4.55
C VAL A 71 -2.94 -22.88 -3.44
N THR A 72 -1.75 -22.30 -3.42
CA THR A 72 -0.69 -22.57 -2.46
C THR A 72 -0.13 -21.28 -1.88
N ASN A 73 0.45 -21.36 -0.67
CA ASN A 73 1.14 -20.22 -0.08
C ASN A 73 2.54 -20.06 -0.69
N ASP A 74 2.85 -18.86 -1.19
CA ASP A 74 4.21 -18.48 -1.58
C ASP A 74 4.84 -17.64 -0.47
N GLU A 75 5.86 -18.19 0.20
CA GLU A 75 6.53 -17.54 1.33
C GLU A 75 7.22 -16.23 0.92
N SER A 76 7.67 -16.10 -0.33
CA SER A 76 8.37 -14.92 -0.80
C SER A 76 7.44 -13.72 -1.05
N LEU A 77 6.18 -13.99 -1.37
CA LEU A 77 5.12 -12.98 -1.42
C LEU A 77 4.37 -12.84 -0.09
N ALA A 78 4.48 -13.82 0.81
CA ALA A 78 3.61 -13.97 1.98
C ALA A 78 2.11 -13.94 1.61
N SER A 79 1.76 -14.55 0.47
CA SER A 79 0.43 -14.54 -0.15
C SER A 79 0.09 -15.93 -0.68
N ASN A 80 -1.20 -16.25 -0.76
CA ASN A 80 -1.65 -17.41 -1.49
C ASN A 80 -1.69 -17.09 -2.98
N VAL A 81 -1.23 -18.02 -3.79
CA VAL A 81 -1.09 -17.83 -5.23
C VAL A 81 -1.72 -19.00 -5.99
N LEU A 82 -2.19 -18.74 -7.19
CA LEU A 82 -2.57 -19.80 -8.12
C LEU A 82 -1.31 -20.42 -8.70
N HIS A 83 -0.98 -21.62 -8.23
CA HIS A 83 0.17 -22.39 -8.69
C HIS A 83 -0.26 -23.39 -9.76
N ILE A 84 0.41 -23.35 -10.91
CA ILE A 84 0.07 -24.14 -12.08
C ILE A 84 1.29 -24.95 -12.51
N ASN A 85 1.26 -26.26 -12.27
CA ASN A 85 2.35 -27.17 -12.58
C ASN A 85 2.09 -27.86 -13.94
N GLY A 86 2.79 -27.41 -14.97
CA GLY A 86 2.63 -27.93 -16.32
C GLY A 86 1.37 -27.43 -17.03
N LYS A 87 0.55 -28.35 -17.53
CA LYS A 87 -0.71 -28.03 -18.23
C LYS A 87 -1.77 -27.64 -17.22
N GLY A 88 -2.53 -26.63 -17.50
CA GLY A 88 -3.63 -26.25 -16.64
C GLY A 88 -3.92 -24.78 -16.61
N GLY A 89 -4.78 -24.39 -15.72
CA GLY A 89 -5.21 -23.04 -15.52
C GLY A 89 -6.58 -22.96 -14.86
N ALA A 90 -6.96 -21.79 -14.41
CA ALA A 90 -8.29 -21.54 -13.88
C ALA A 90 -9.17 -20.89 -14.94
N LYS A 91 -10.45 -21.23 -14.95
CA LYS A 91 -11.49 -20.62 -15.80
C LYS A 91 -12.50 -19.94 -14.92
N ILE A 92 -12.74 -18.67 -15.18
CA ILE A 92 -13.69 -17.84 -14.44
C ILE A 92 -14.67 -17.16 -15.41
N ALA A 93 -15.83 -16.74 -14.92
CA ALA A 93 -16.72 -15.88 -15.69
C ALA A 93 -16.05 -14.53 -15.93
N ASN A 94 -16.15 -14.01 -17.15
CA ASN A 94 -15.55 -12.73 -17.49
C ASN A 94 -16.33 -11.55 -16.87
N PRO A 95 -15.76 -10.82 -15.90
CA PRO A 95 -16.42 -9.69 -15.28
C PRO A 95 -16.62 -8.49 -16.23
N PHE A 96 -15.89 -8.43 -17.34
CA PHE A 96 -16.11 -7.41 -18.38
C PHE A 96 -17.28 -7.74 -19.31
N ASN A 97 -17.83 -8.95 -19.26
CA ASN A 97 -18.90 -9.34 -20.17
C ASN A 97 -20.13 -8.44 -20.00
N GLY A 98 -20.49 -7.74 -21.06
CA GLY A 98 -21.58 -6.77 -21.05
C GLY A 98 -21.24 -5.41 -20.43
N VAL A 99 -20.03 -5.23 -19.90
CA VAL A 99 -19.57 -3.94 -19.38
C VAL A 99 -19.07 -3.06 -20.53
N LYS A 100 -19.53 -1.82 -20.60
CA LYS A 100 -19.11 -0.90 -21.64
C LYS A 100 -17.68 -0.41 -21.41
N LEU A 101 -16.75 -0.78 -22.27
CA LEU A 101 -15.33 -0.44 -22.21
C LEU A 101 -15.01 0.70 -23.21
N GLN A 102 -15.64 1.85 -23.06
CA GLN A 102 -15.50 2.97 -24.03
C GLN A 102 -14.09 3.50 -24.15
N ASN A 103 -13.37 3.57 -23.02
CA ASN A 103 -12.01 4.13 -22.95
C ASN A 103 -10.93 3.06 -22.83
N GLY A 104 -11.31 1.79 -22.92
CA GLY A 104 -10.39 0.68 -22.78
C GLY A 104 -10.53 -0.10 -21.47
N ALA A 105 -9.56 -0.94 -21.22
CA ALA A 105 -9.45 -1.78 -20.05
C ALA A 105 -7.99 -1.91 -19.63
N ALA A 106 -7.75 -2.18 -18.36
CA ALA A 106 -6.45 -2.60 -17.88
C ALA A 106 -6.57 -3.93 -17.11
N ILE A 107 -5.53 -4.75 -17.25
CA ILE A 107 -5.41 -6.04 -16.58
C ILE A 107 -4.05 -6.06 -15.91
N THR A 108 -4.02 -6.28 -14.60
CA THR A 108 -2.77 -6.35 -13.85
C THR A 108 -2.69 -7.67 -13.09
N PHE A 109 -1.49 -8.21 -12.91
CA PHE A 109 -1.27 -9.41 -12.10
C PHE A 109 0.21 -9.55 -11.74
N ALA A 110 0.49 -10.28 -10.69
CA ALA A 110 1.82 -10.75 -10.36
C ALA A 110 2.04 -12.13 -10.99
N VAL A 111 3.26 -12.43 -11.43
CA VAL A 111 3.63 -13.71 -12.02
C VAL A 111 5.06 -14.10 -11.67
N LYS A 112 5.27 -15.38 -11.36
CA LYS A 112 6.57 -16.01 -11.23
C LYS A 112 6.63 -17.25 -12.12
N ILE A 113 7.73 -17.40 -12.84
CA ILE A 113 7.99 -18.54 -13.71
C ILE A 113 9.10 -19.34 -13.08
N ASP A 114 8.81 -20.57 -12.69
CA ASP A 114 9.81 -21.43 -12.07
C ASP A 114 10.68 -22.09 -13.14
N ALA A 115 11.99 -21.92 -13.01
CA ALA A 115 13.00 -22.56 -13.83
C ALA A 115 13.91 -23.43 -12.97
N ALA A 116 14.31 -24.56 -13.50
CA ALA A 116 15.28 -25.42 -12.82
C ALA A 116 16.63 -24.71 -12.70
N VAL A 117 17.24 -24.80 -11.52
CA VAL A 117 18.58 -24.28 -11.26
C VAL A 117 19.52 -25.46 -11.11
N ALA A 118 20.55 -25.51 -11.94
CA ALA A 118 21.59 -26.53 -11.87
C ALA A 118 22.50 -26.33 -10.63
N GLU A 119 23.27 -27.38 -10.25
CA GLU A 119 24.19 -27.31 -9.09
C GLU A 119 25.26 -26.21 -9.22
N ASP A 120 25.59 -25.80 -10.44
CA ASP A 120 26.53 -24.70 -10.73
C ASP A 120 25.88 -23.30 -10.74
N GLY A 121 24.59 -23.21 -10.40
CA GLY A 121 23.83 -21.98 -10.38
C GLY A 121 23.27 -21.57 -11.74
N THR A 122 23.45 -22.36 -12.79
CA THR A 122 22.89 -22.07 -14.10
C THR A 122 21.38 -22.27 -14.09
N VAL A 123 20.62 -21.23 -14.47
CA VAL A 123 19.16 -21.29 -14.61
C VAL A 123 18.82 -21.85 -15.99
N ALA A 124 17.94 -22.83 -16.04
CA ALA A 124 17.49 -23.42 -17.29
C ALA A 124 16.68 -22.42 -18.11
N ASP A 125 16.80 -22.49 -19.43
CA ASP A 125 15.94 -21.75 -20.33
C ASP A 125 14.48 -22.15 -20.12
N VAL A 126 13.62 -21.14 -20.03
CA VAL A 126 12.19 -21.32 -19.84
C VAL A 126 11.49 -20.93 -21.13
N ASP A 127 10.90 -21.89 -21.82
CA ASP A 127 10.08 -21.59 -23.00
C ASP A 127 8.60 -21.53 -22.59
N LEU A 128 8.09 -20.31 -22.50
CA LEU A 128 6.71 -20.02 -22.14
C LEU A 128 5.95 -19.51 -23.36
N THR A 129 5.34 -20.41 -24.07
CA THR A 129 4.49 -20.07 -25.22
C THR A 129 3.01 -20.01 -24.86
N ARG A 130 2.64 -20.47 -23.65
CA ARG A 130 1.27 -20.46 -23.21
C ARG A 130 0.79 -19.07 -22.77
N PRO A 131 -0.48 -18.72 -23.02
CA PRO A 131 -1.08 -17.52 -22.49
C PRO A 131 -1.10 -17.51 -20.95
N LEU A 132 -0.82 -16.37 -20.33
CA LEU A 132 -1.00 -16.19 -18.88
C LEU A 132 -2.43 -15.80 -18.54
N ILE A 133 -3.00 -14.89 -19.32
CA ILE A 133 -4.39 -14.48 -19.22
C ILE A 133 -4.98 -14.53 -20.62
N SER A 134 -6.16 -15.09 -20.73
CA SER A 134 -6.85 -15.22 -22.00
C SER A 134 -8.35 -14.99 -21.82
N PHE A 135 -8.96 -14.36 -22.80
CA PHE A 135 -10.41 -14.22 -22.87
C PHE A 135 -10.93 -15.17 -23.94
N GLY A 136 -11.98 -15.92 -23.66
CA GLY A 136 -12.42 -16.92 -24.60
C GLY A 136 -13.89 -17.34 -24.45
N SER A 137 -14.28 -18.23 -25.33
CA SER A 137 -15.59 -18.87 -25.38
C SER A 137 -15.42 -20.35 -25.63
N ASP A 138 -16.31 -21.16 -25.12
CA ASP A 138 -16.40 -22.59 -25.48
C ASP A 138 -16.95 -22.79 -26.91
N GLU A 139 -17.45 -21.72 -27.51
CA GLU A 139 -17.88 -21.71 -28.90
C GLU A 139 -16.71 -21.52 -29.85
N LYS A 140 -16.86 -22.06 -31.05
CA LYS A 140 -15.91 -21.89 -32.13
C LYS A 140 -16.42 -20.86 -33.13
N ASN A 141 -15.51 -20.17 -33.80
CA ASN A 141 -15.89 -19.30 -34.90
C ASN A 141 -16.36 -20.11 -36.12
N LEU A 142 -16.85 -19.42 -37.16
CA LEU A 142 -17.34 -20.03 -38.38
C LEU A 142 -16.33 -20.95 -39.12
N ALA A 143 -15.02 -20.74 -38.86
CA ALA A 143 -13.95 -21.57 -39.38
C ALA A 143 -13.59 -22.77 -38.48
N GLY A 144 -14.29 -22.94 -37.36
CA GLY A 144 -14.04 -24.02 -36.39
C GLY A 144 -12.87 -23.75 -35.45
N ASN A 145 -12.31 -22.52 -35.42
CA ASN A 145 -11.24 -22.12 -34.53
C ASN A 145 -11.80 -21.56 -33.21
N ASP A 146 -11.02 -21.67 -32.15
CA ASP A 146 -11.39 -21.10 -30.87
C ASP A 146 -11.49 -19.57 -30.94
N ILE A 147 -12.44 -19.03 -30.20
CA ILE A 147 -12.61 -17.59 -30.07
C ILE A 147 -11.88 -17.18 -28.79
N SER A 148 -10.70 -16.60 -28.95
CA SER A 148 -9.87 -16.17 -27.81
C SER A 148 -9.12 -14.88 -28.09
N ALA A 149 -8.84 -14.12 -27.07
CA ALA A 149 -7.91 -13.01 -27.04
C ALA A 149 -6.97 -13.19 -25.85
N HIS A 150 -5.68 -13.21 -26.07
CA HIS A 150 -4.73 -13.54 -25.03
C HIS A 150 -3.42 -12.76 -25.14
N PHE A 151 -2.68 -12.74 -24.06
CA PHE A 151 -1.27 -12.39 -24.06
C PHE A 151 -0.48 -13.43 -23.24
N TYR A 152 0.82 -13.52 -23.50
CA TYR A 152 1.69 -14.49 -22.88
C TYR A 152 3.13 -14.01 -22.83
N ILE A 153 3.95 -14.71 -22.11
CA ILE A 153 5.36 -14.41 -21.89
C ILE A 153 6.21 -15.47 -22.57
N THR A 154 7.26 -15.07 -23.25
CA THR A 154 8.23 -15.97 -23.88
C THR A 154 9.43 -16.24 -22.98
N ALA A 155 10.17 -17.31 -23.27
CA ALA A 155 11.32 -17.76 -22.50
C ALA A 155 12.43 -16.70 -22.36
N ASN A 156 12.64 -15.88 -23.35
CA ASN A 156 13.64 -14.81 -23.30
C ASN A 156 13.12 -13.55 -22.61
N GLY A 157 12.02 -13.65 -21.86
CA GLY A 157 11.43 -12.55 -21.14
C GLY A 157 10.66 -11.55 -22.00
N GLN A 158 10.41 -11.86 -23.26
CA GLN A 158 9.54 -11.03 -24.08
C GLN A 158 8.09 -11.24 -23.70
N VAL A 159 7.36 -10.16 -23.63
CA VAL A 159 5.91 -10.20 -23.44
C VAL A 159 5.26 -10.13 -24.81
N VAL A 160 4.52 -11.17 -25.15
CA VAL A 160 3.84 -11.31 -26.45
C VAL A 160 2.35 -11.09 -26.24
N TYR A 161 1.80 -10.29 -27.11
CA TYR A 161 0.40 -10.01 -27.16
C TYR A 161 -0.19 -10.51 -28.47
N SER A 162 -1.23 -11.31 -28.37
CA SER A 162 -1.93 -11.89 -29.50
C SER A 162 -3.39 -11.49 -29.47
N LYS A 163 -3.92 -11.06 -30.60
CA LYS A 163 -5.34 -10.79 -30.77
C LYS A 163 -5.97 -11.80 -31.69
N PRO A 164 -7.19 -12.26 -31.42
CA PRO A 164 -7.92 -13.03 -32.40
C PRO A 164 -8.38 -12.09 -33.50
N THR A 165 -8.13 -12.47 -34.72
CA THR A 165 -9.03 -12.11 -35.80
C THR A 165 -10.00 -13.26 -35.95
N GLN A 166 -11.17 -13.05 -36.52
CA GLN A 166 -12.13 -14.15 -36.80
C GLN A 166 -11.51 -15.30 -37.60
N LEU A 167 -10.31 -15.14 -38.12
CA LEU A 167 -9.61 -16.07 -39.00
C LEU A 167 -8.15 -16.32 -38.64
N GLN A 168 -7.48 -15.46 -37.89
CA GLN A 168 -6.03 -15.58 -37.60
C GLN A 168 -5.68 -14.90 -36.27
N SER A 169 -4.83 -15.55 -35.47
CA SER A 169 -4.10 -14.87 -34.39
C SER A 169 -3.00 -14.02 -34.99
N MET A 170 -2.88 -12.79 -34.58
CA MET A 170 -1.79 -11.91 -34.99
C MET A 170 -0.89 -11.64 -33.80
N ASN A 171 0.37 -11.99 -33.95
CA ASN A 171 1.41 -11.59 -33.03
C ASN A 171 1.84 -10.17 -33.37
N LEU A 172 1.58 -9.20 -32.48
CA LEU A 172 1.90 -7.79 -32.73
C LEU A 172 3.36 -7.43 -32.46
N ASN A 173 4.13 -8.34 -31.86
CA ASN A 173 5.52 -8.11 -31.51
C ASN A 173 6.46 -8.06 -32.70
N GLU A 174 6.26 -8.93 -33.66
CA GLU A 174 7.30 -9.23 -34.63
C GLU A 174 7.38 -8.19 -35.75
N ASN A 175 6.29 -7.51 -36.05
CA ASN A 175 6.17 -6.67 -37.22
C ASN A 175 5.65 -5.26 -36.95
N ASP A 176 5.48 -4.84 -35.70
CA ASP A 176 5.08 -3.48 -35.37
C ASP A 176 6.33 -2.63 -35.06
N PRO A 177 6.73 -1.71 -35.95
CA PRO A 177 7.89 -0.86 -35.69
C PRO A 177 7.70 0.11 -34.53
N ALA A 178 6.46 0.31 -34.06
CA ALA A 178 6.15 1.12 -32.90
C ALA A 178 6.22 0.33 -31.56
N SER A 179 6.43 -0.99 -31.61
CA SER A 179 6.52 -1.81 -30.41
C SER A 179 7.87 -1.62 -29.71
N VAL A 180 7.83 -1.40 -28.40
CA VAL A 180 9.03 -1.29 -27.56
C VAL A 180 9.21 -2.60 -26.79
N LYS A 181 10.31 -3.29 -27.03
CA LYS A 181 10.65 -4.58 -26.41
C LYS A 181 11.70 -4.34 -25.33
N THR A 182 11.31 -3.97 -24.14
CA THR A 182 12.27 -3.62 -23.07
C THR A 182 12.04 -4.38 -21.77
N GLY A 183 10.92 -5.07 -21.61
CA GLY A 183 10.64 -5.79 -20.39
C GLY A 183 11.29 -7.16 -20.39
N ILE A 184 11.87 -7.52 -19.29
CA ILE A 184 12.49 -8.81 -19.07
C ILE A 184 11.88 -9.42 -17.82
N LEU A 185 11.43 -10.67 -17.93
CA LEU A 185 11.03 -11.47 -16.78
C LEU A 185 12.20 -12.39 -16.45
N SER A 186 12.74 -12.22 -15.26
CA SER A 186 13.74 -13.13 -14.73
C SER A 186 13.04 -14.38 -14.20
N PRO A 187 13.47 -15.60 -14.59
CA PRO A 187 12.96 -16.81 -13.97
C PRO A 187 13.19 -16.83 -12.46
N ASN A 188 12.28 -17.46 -11.71
CA ASN A 188 12.32 -17.60 -10.26
C ASN A 188 12.15 -16.30 -9.46
N GLU A 189 11.79 -15.22 -10.12
CA GLU A 189 11.47 -13.95 -9.48
C GLU A 189 10.02 -13.55 -9.75
N TRP A 190 9.42 -12.86 -8.80
CA TRP A 190 8.09 -12.27 -8.99
C TRP A 190 8.16 -11.00 -9.82
N HIS A 191 7.29 -10.91 -10.80
CA HIS A 191 7.14 -9.73 -11.65
C HIS A 191 5.71 -9.23 -11.62
N PHE A 192 5.53 -7.92 -11.67
CA PHE A 192 4.23 -7.30 -11.86
C PHE A 192 4.01 -6.97 -13.33
N VAL A 193 2.95 -7.50 -13.89
CA VAL A 193 2.58 -7.28 -15.29
C VAL A 193 1.30 -6.45 -15.35
N ALA A 194 1.30 -5.41 -16.19
CA ALA A 194 0.14 -4.58 -16.43
C ALA A 194 -0.08 -4.38 -17.93
N LEU A 195 -1.21 -4.84 -18.44
CA LEU A 195 -1.64 -4.64 -19.81
C LEU A 195 -2.74 -3.60 -19.84
N GLN A 196 -2.52 -2.53 -20.59
CA GLN A 196 -3.53 -1.51 -20.86
C GLN A 196 -3.94 -1.58 -22.33
N LEU A 197 -5.24 -1.62 -22.55
CA LEU A 197 -5.87 -1.73 -23.85
C LEU A 197 -6.78 -0.55 -24.11
N SER A 198 -6.67 0.05 -25.28
CA SER A 198 -7.58 1.09 -25.77
C SER A 198 -7.98 0.82 -27.21
N THR A 199 -8.89 1.61 -27.74
CA THR A 199 -9.22 1.56 -29.17
C THR A 199 -8.09 2.11 -30.05
N GLU A 200 -7.10 2.77 -29.46
CA GLU A 200 -5.98 3.41 -30.16
C GLU A 200 -4.68 2.61 -30.06
N GLY A 201 -4.61 1.65 -29.15
CA GLY A 201 -3.42 0.86 -28.97
C GLY A 201 -3.41 0.09 -27.66
N TYR A 202 -2.24 -0.45 -27.33
CA TYR A 202 -1.98 -1.11 -26.07
C TYR A 202 -0.64 -0.67 -25.49
N GLN A 203 -0.51 -0.83 -24.20
CA GLN A 203 0.74 -0.65 -23.46
C GLN A 203 0.88 -1.80 -22.47
N LEU A 204 2.08 -2.37 -22.44
CA LEU A 204 2.42 -3.45 -21.54
C LEU A 204 3.60 -3.02 -20.69
N TYR A 205 3.46 -3.17 -19.39
CA TYR A 205 4.46 -2.81 -18.40
C TYR A 205 4.86 -4.05 -17.60
N VAL A 206 6.12 -4.15 -17.29
CA VAL A 206 6.69 -5.13 -16.37
C VAL A 206 7.46 -4.37 -15.32
N ASP A 207 7.14 -4.58 -14.05
CA ASP A 207 7.77 -3.92 -12.89
C ASP A 207 7.82 -2.38 -13.02
N GLY A 208 6.68 -1.81 -13.43
CA GLY A 208 6.53 -0.38 -13.64
C GLY A 208 7.26 0.19 -14.87
N LYS A 209 7.98 -0.65 -15.61
CA LYS A 209 8.69 -0.22 -16.82
C LYS A 209 7.94 -0.65 -18.06
N LYS A 210 7.80 0.28 -19.01
CA LYS A 210 7.18 -0.02 -20.28
C LYS A 210 7.99 -1.06 -21.05
N SER A 211 7.40 -2.22 -21.24
CA SER A 211 8.01 -3.34 -21.92
C SER A 211 7.67 -3.37 -23.40
N LEU A 212 6.40 -3.15 -23.71
CA LEU A 212 5.88 -3.25 -25.06
C LEU A 212 4.77 -2.23 -25.27
N SER A 213 4.69 -1.64 -26.45
CA SER A 213 3.55 -0.81 -26.83
C SER A 213 3.30 -0.88 -28.33
N GLY A 214 2.03 -0.79 -28.70
CA GLY A 214 1.60 -0.57 -30.06
C GLY A 214 0.57 0.53 -30.07
N TYR A 215 0.74 1.48 -30.96
CA TYR A 215 -0.18 2.59 -31.16
C TYR A 215 -0.85 2.51 -32.52
N GLN A 216 -2.04 3.06 -32.57
CA GLN A 216 -2.70 3.28 -33.85
C GLN A 216 -1.84 4.20 -34.73
N THR A 217 -1.31 3.66 -35.77
CA THR A 217 -0.87 4.48 -36.89
C THR A 217 -2.08 4.84 -37.75
N SER A 218 -2.10 6.01 -38.35
CA SER A 218 -3.24 6.55 -39.12
C SER A 218 -3.71 5.68 -40.30
N SER A 219 -3.16 4.50 -40.50
CA SER A 219 -3.59 3.54 -41.50
C SER A 219 -4.67 2.63 -40.91
N SER A 220 -5.80 2.66 -41.52
CA SER A 220 -7.08 2.07 -41.14
C SER A 220 -7.10 0.61 -40.63
N ALA A 221 -6.10 -0.20 -40.97
CA ALA A 221 -6.09 -1.62 -40.59
C ALA A 221 -5.74 -1.88 -39.11
N THR A 222 -4.84 -1.09 -38.54
CA THR A 222 -4.39 -1.27 -37.15
C THR A 222 -5.44 -0.76 -36.16
N SER A 223 -6.08 0.34 -36.46
CA SER A 223 -7.16 0.94 -35.69
C SER A 223 -8.33 -0.03 -35.48
N PHE A 224 -8.76 -0.66 -36.54
CA PHE A 224 -9.83 -1.67 -36.46
C PHE A 224 -9.45 -2.86 -35.56
N GLN A 225 -8.20 -3.22 -35.52
CA GLN A 225 -7.71 -4.36 -34.75
C GLN A 225 -7.76 -4.14 -33.24
N TYR A 226 -7.33 -2.96 -32.74
CA TYR A 226 -7.39 -2.66 -31.31
C TYR A 226 -8.82 -2.54 -30.82
N LYS A 227 -9.69 -1.89 -31.60
CA LYS A 227 -11.12 -1.86 -31.30
C LYS A 227 -11.71 -3.27 -31.24
N THR A 228 -11.34 -4.14 -32.17
CA THR A 228 -11.83 -5.54 -32.18
C THR A 228 -11.37 -6.28 -30.94
N LEU A 229 -10.17 -6.03 -30.43
CA LEU A 229 -9.70 -6.65 -29.21
C LEU A 229 -10.51 -6.19 -27.99
N VAL A 230 -10.72 -4.89 -27.84
CA VAL A 230 -11.53 -4.35 -26.73
C VAL A 230 -12.97 -4.88 -26.82
N ASP A 231 -13.55 -4.91 -28.01
CA ASP A 231 -14.89 -5.49 -28.24
C ASP A 231 -14.93 -7.00 -27.93
N SER A 232 -13.86 -7.75 -28.21
CA SER A 232 -13.74 -9.17 -27.88
C SER A 232 -13.67 -9.40 -26.39
N ILE A 233 -12.85 -8.63 -25.66
CA ILE A 233 -12.78 -8.73 -24.20
C ILE A 233 -14.14 -8.49 -23.57
N ASN A 234 -14.90 -7.54 -24.05
CA ASN A 234 -16.22 -7.21 -23.54
C ASN A 234 -17.30 -8.26 -23.88
N SER A 235 -17.12 -8.98 -24.97
CA SER A 235 -18.14 -9.93 -25.48
C SER A 235 -17.86 -11.40 -25.12
N LEU A 236 -16.64 -11.75 -24.74
CA LEU A 236 -16.26 -13.12 -24.42
C LEU A 236 -16.73 -13.53 -23.02
N PRO A 237 -17.33 -14.72 -22.85
CA PRO A 237 -17.95 -15.12 -21.58
C PRO A 237 -16.98 -15.51 -20.47
N TYR A 238 -15.73 -15.87 -20.82
CA TYR A 238 -14.79 -16.44 -19.85
C TYR A 238 -13.43 -15.77 -19.90
N ILE A 239 -12.75 -15.80 -18.75
CA ILE A 239 -11.31 -15.56 -18.60
C ILE A 239 -10.65 -16.86 -18.18
N TYR A 240 -9.50 -17.15 -18.79
CA TYR A 240 -8.62 -18.26 -18.45
C TYR A 240 -7.33 -17.67 -17.86
N ILE A 241 -6.96 -18.11 -16.66
CA ILE A 241 -5.75 -17.70 -15.95
C ILE A 241 -4.75 -18.84 -16.05
N GLY A 242 -3.56 -18.56 -16.59
CA GLY A 242 -2.51 -19.55 -16.84
C GLY A 242 -2.71 -20.42 -18.07
N GLY A 243 -3.68 -20.13 -18.92
CA GLY A 243 -3.98 -20.89 -20.12
C GLY A 243 -4.88 -20.15 -21.10
N ASP A 244 -5.38 -20.87 -22.08
CA ASP A 244 -6.37 -20.41 -23.06
C ASP A 244 -7.62 -21.32 -23.05
N SER A 245 -8.56 -21.06 -23.98
CA SER A 245 -9.79 -21.85 -24.08
C SER A 245 -9.58 -23.34 -24.38
N LYS A 246 -8.39 -23.73 -24.81
CA LYS A 246 -8.05 -25.14 -25.04
C LYS A 246 -7.44 -25.80 -23.84
N LEU A 247 -6.77 -25.03 -22.98
CA LEU A 247 -5.94 -25.48 -21.86
C LEU A 247 -4.93 -26.56 -22.29
N THR A 248 -4.52 -26.49 -23.54
CA THR A 248 -3.73 -27.50 -24.24
C THR A 248 -2.28 -27.08 -24.40
N ALA A 249 -1.77 -26.20 -23.54
CA ALA A 249 -0.35 -25.89 -23.57
C ALA A 249 0.43 -27.19 -23.44
N GLU A 250 1.26 -27.50 -24.45
CA GLU A 250 2.14 -28.69 -24.42
C GLU A 250 3.27 -28.55 -23.41
N GLU A 251 3.39 -27.37 -22.82
CA GLU A 251 4.51 -26.94 -22.03
C GLU A 251 4.44 -27.34 -20.57
N THR A 252 5.59 -27.51 -19.99
CA THR A 252 5.79 -28.14 -18.69
C THR A 252 6.25 -27.19 -17.59
N ASN A 253 6.38 -25.91 -17.88
CA ASN A 253 6.87 -24.97 -16.89
C ASN A 253 5.81 -24.66 -15.84
N THR A 254 6.25 -24.58 -14.61
CA THR A 254 5.44 -24.13 -13.51
C THR A 254 5.32 -22.61 -13.53
N VAL A 255 4.12 -22.13 -13.32
CA VAL A 255 3.80 -20.70 -13.24
C VAL A 255 2.97 -20.45 -12.00
N SER A 256 3.33 -19.43 -11.25
CA SER A 256 2.53 -18.93 -10.14
C SER A 256 1.96 -17.55 -10.50
N ILE A 257 0.69 -17.33 -10.26
CA ILE A 257 -0.02 -16.08 -10.60
C ILE A 257 -0.77 -15.60 -9.37
N ASP A 258 -0.74 -14.29 -9.13
CA ASP A 258 -1.42 -13.66 -8.02
C ASP A 258 -1.97 -12.28 -8.40
N ASN A 259 -2.91 -11.78 -7.60
CA ASN A 259 -3.48 -10.43 -7.69
C ASN A 259 -3.97 -10.04 -9.10
N VAL A 260 -4.69 -10.94 -9.76
CA VAL A 260 -5.27 -10.65 -11.08
C VAL A 260 -6.38 -9.61 -10.91
N THR A 261 -6.10 -8.38 -11.33
CA THR A 261 -7.03 -7.25 -11.21
C THR A 261 -7.50 -6.77 -12.58
N LEU A 262 -8.79 -6.65 -12.73
CA LEU A 262 -9.48 -6.22 -13.95
C LEU A 262 -10.04 -4.82 -13.72
N ILE A 263 -9.60 -3.86 -14.53
CA ILE A 263 -9.90 -2.45 -14.36
C ILE A 263 -10.62 -1.93 -15.61
N ARG A 264 -11.75 -1.31 -15.40
CA ARG A 264 -12.45 -0.55 -16.44
C ARG A 264 -11.80 0.83 -16.55
N ASN A 265 -11.49 1.26 -17.74
CA ASN A 265 -10.72 2.45 -18.09
C ASN A 265 -9.20 2.25 -18.11
N MET A 266 -8.53 3.24 -18.65
CA MET A 266 -7.09 3.28 -18.70
C MET A 266 -6.52 3.69 -17.35
N MET A 267 -5.38 3.13 -16.99
CA MET A 267 -4.59 3.54 -15.85
C MET A 267 -3.69 4.72 -16.23
N GLU A 268 -3.41 5.61 -15.31
CA GLU A 268 -2.42 6.65 -15.49
C GLU A 268 -0.99 6.10 -15.25
N GLU A 269 0.02 6.75 -15.81
CA GLU A 269 1.41 6.29 -15.70
C GLU A 269 1.86 6.14 -14.23
N LYS A 270 1.39 6.99 -13.34
CA LYS A 270 1.61 6.88 -11.90
C LYS A 270 1.06 5.59 -11.26
N ASP A 271 0.10 4.93 -11.89
CA ASP A 271 -0.49 3.69 -11.40
C ASP A 271 0.35 2.44 -11.75
N TRP A 272 1.33 2.56 -12.66
CA TRP A 272 2.14 1.45 -13.14
C TRP A 272 3.26 1.01 -12.19
N ASN A 273 3.62 1.86 -11.25
CA ASN A 273 4.75 1.63 -10.34
C ASN A 273 4.38 0.79 -9.11
N LYS A 274 3.15 0.31 -9.05
CA LYS A 274 2.66 -0.49 -7.91
C LYS A 274 2.93 -1.97 -8.15
N VAL A 275 4.11 -2.40 -7.74
CA VAL A 275 4.35 -3.84 -7.54
C VAL A 275 3.55 -4.26 -6.31
N PRO A 276 2.68 -5.27 -6.39
CA PRO A 276 2.12 -5.86 -5.18
C PRO A 276 3.30 -6.49 -4.41
N THR A 277 3.80 -5.80 -3.42
CA THR A 277 4.67 -6.44 -2.43
C THR A 277 3.77 -7.37 -1.64
N GLY A 278 4.07 -8.68 -1.71
CA GLY A 278 3.31 -9.68 -1.02
C GLY A 278 3.15 -9.39 0.46
N ASN A 279 1.99 -8.94 0.79
CA ASN A 279 1.36 -9.02 2.09
C ASN A 279 -0.13 -8.96 1.81
N GLY A 280 -0.81 -10.04 2.13
CA GLY A 280 -2.23 -10.20 1.92
C GLY A 280 -3.01 -8.96 2.30
N GLY A 281 -3.80 -8.49 1.36
CA GLY A 281 -4.97 -7.69 1.57
C GLY A 281 -4.90 -6.54 2.57
N SER A 282 -4.04 -5.56 2.35
CA SER A 282 -4.42 -4.20 2.64
C SER A 282 -4.23 -3.41 1.34
N THR A 283 -5.28 -2.76 0.87
CA THR A 283 -5.12 -1.59 0.04
C THR A 283 -4.33 -0.59 0.90
N GLU A 284 -2.99 -0.76 0.97
CA GLU A 284 -2.16 0.30 1.52
C GLU A 284 -2.53 1.55 0.72
N ASP A 285 -2.87 2.60 1.43
CA ASP A 285 -2.93 3.92 0.85
C ASP A 285 -1.66 4.11 0.03
N GLU A 286 -1.78 4.52 -1.23
CA GLU A 286 -0.61 4.80 -2.07
C GLU A 286 0.47 5.46 -1.24
N ALA A 287 1.64 4.84 -1.15
CA ALA A 287 2.73 5.40 -0.38
C ALA A 287 3.03 6.80 -0.94
N VAL A 288 2.71 7.80 -0.16
CA VAL A 288 2.99 9.19 -0.51
C VAL A 288 4.43 9.46 -0.13
N TYR A 289 5.23 9.83 -1.12
CA TYR A 289 6.64 10.11 -0.93
C TYR A 289 6.93 11.60 -0.88
N VAL A 290 7.81 11.98 0.05
CA VAL A 290 8.34 13.33 0.18
C VAL A 290 9.76 13.33 -0.40
N PRO A 291 10.03 14.09 -1.46
CA PRO A 291 11.33 14.12 -2.11
C PRO A 291 12.37 14.88 -1.27
N VAL A 292 13.59 14.35 -1.22
CA VAL A 292 14.76 15.03 -0.65
C VAL A 292 15.88 15.00 -1.69
N GLY A 293 16.30 16.15 -2.14
CA GLY A 293 17.28 16.30 -3.20
C GLY A 293 16.68 16.26 -4.60
N PRO A 294 17.49 16.46 -5.64
CA PRO A 294 17.08 16.40 -7.03
C PRO A 294 17.04 14.95 -7.54
N GLU A 295 16.05 14.62 -8.37
CA GLU A 295 15.85 13.28 -8.93
C GLU A 295 17.00 12.76 -9.78
N ASP A 296 17.81 13.67 -10.36
CA ASP A 296 19.00 13.32 -11.15
C ASP A 296 20.23 13.00 -10.27
N CYS A 297 20.06 12.91 -8.96
CA CYS A 297 21.11 12.65 -7.97
C CYS A 297 22.29 13.65 -8.03
N SER A 298 22.06 14.88 -8.50
CA SER A 298 23.12 15.90 -8.65
C SER A 298 23.43 16.67 -7.38
N ALA A 299 22.70 16.41 -6.27
CA ALA A 299 22.93 17.09 -5.00
C ALA A 299 24.34 16.79 -4.44
N ALA A 300 25.18 17.79 -4.37
CA ALA A 300 26.43 17.66 -3.64
C ALA A 300 26.20 17.65 -2.13
N TRP A 301 27.15 17.14 -1.40
CA TRP A 301 27.17 17.17 0.06
C TRP A 301 26.71 18.54 0.60
N TRP A 302 25.79 18.54 1.55
CA TRP A 302 25.20 19.74 2.17
C TRP A 302 24.40 20.68 1.24
N SER A 303 24.00 20.23 0.08
CA SER A 303 23.18 21.05 -0.83
C SER A 303 21.69 20.75 -0.76
N ALA A 304 21.29 19.57 -0.27
CA ALA A 304 19.90 19.16 -0.10
C ALA A 304 19.72 18.33 1.18
N TRP A 305 18.63 18.62 1.91
CA TRP A 305 18.26 17.90 3.12
C TRP A 305 16.74 17.93 3.35
N SER A 306 16.25 16.99 4.17
CA SER A 306 14.84 16.89 4.59
C SER A 306 14.45 17.99 5.58
N ASP A 307 13.18 18.00 5.97
CA ASP A 307 12.74 18.72 7.16
C ASP A 307 13.50 18.25 8.42
N TYR A 308 13.44 19.05 9.47
CA TYR A 308 13.99 18.70 10.78
C TYR A 308 12.96 17.96 11.63
N PHE A 309 13.34 16.79 12.11
CA PHE A 309 12.52 15.97 12.99
C PHE A 309 12.97 16.16 14.43
N VAL A 310 12.13 16.79 15.24
CA VAL A 310 12.44 17.08 16.65
C VAL A 310 12.20 15.83 17.48
N ILE A 311 13.22 15.36 18.19
CA ILE A 311 13.20 14.15 19.01
C ILE A 311 13.31 14.53 20.49
N PRO A 312 12.18 14.51 21.25
CA PRO A 312 12.19 14.66 22.70
C PRO A 312 12.93 13.51 23.39
N ALA A 313 13.23 13.68 24.67
CA ALA A 313 13.81 12.60 25.47
C ALA A 313 12.90 11.36 25.47
N ASN A 314 13.49 10.18 25.33
CA ASN A 314 12.82 8.88 25.29
C ASN A 314 11.76 8.72 24.20
N GLN A 315 11.98 9.37 23.05
CA GLN A 315 11.20 9.22 21.84
C GLN A 315 12.08 8.68 20.70
N THR A 316 11.44 8.10 19.70
CA THR A 316 12.08 7.54 18.52
C THR A 316 11.58 8.26 17.27
N PHE A 317 12.52 8.69 16.44
CA PHE A 317 12.21 9.08 15.07
C PHE A 317 12.28 7.84 14.19
N HIS A 318 11.23 7.61 13.43
CA HIS A 318 11.10 6.56 12.43
C HIS A 318 11.02 7.19 11.04
N THR A 319 11.71 6.59 10.08
CA THR A 319 11.52 6.94 8.67
C THR A 319 11.84 5.75 7.78
N LYS A 320 11.05 5.57 6.75
CA LYS A 320 11.29 4.60 5.69
C LYS A 320 11.37 5.35 4.37
N PHE A 321 12.38 5.07 3.57
CA PHE A 321 12.59 5.80 2.33
C PHE A 321 13.23 4.94 1.25
N ILE A 322 13.06 5.34 -0.01
CA ILE A 322 13.77 4.78 -1.14
C ILE A 322 15.01 5.64 -1.38
N ASN A 323 16.17 5.00 -1.44
CA ASN A 323 17.44 5.64 -1.76
C ASN A 323 17.77 5.47 -3.23
N HIS A 324 17.91 6.57 -3.96
CA HIS A 324 18.44 6.60 -5.31
C HIS A 324 19.85 7.18 -5.28
N THR A 325 20.75 6.63 -6.08
CA THR A 325 22.16 7.02 -6.07
C THR A 325 22.75 7.08 -7.46
N SER A 326 23.75 7.95 -7.66
CA SER A 326 24.55 7.94 -8.89
C SER A 326 25.41 6.67 -9.02
N GLY A 327 25.64 5.93 -7.92
CA GLY A 327 26.42 4.69 -7.90
C GLY A 327 27.92 4.85 -8.19
N ALA A 328 28.42 6.09 -8.28
CA ALA A 328 29.82 6.35 -8.61
C ALA A 328 30.77 6.01 -7.46
N ASP A 329 30.38 6.39 -6.25
CA ASP A 329 31.15 6.17 -5.03
C ASP A 329 30.25 5.62 -3.91
N ASN A 330 30.84 4.92 -2.93
CA ASN A 330 30.07 4.32 -1.82
C ASN A 330 29.43 5.38 -0.91
N TRP A 331 29.94 6.61 -0.87
CA TRP A 331 29.35 7.69 -0.10
C TRP A 331 28.27 8.50 -0.87
N HIS A 332 28.00 8.19 -2.13
CA HIS A 332 26.94 8.80 -2.90
C HIS A 332 25.58 8.19 -2.52
N ASN A 333 25.13 8.46 -1.31
CA ASN A 333 23.93 7.91 -0.71
C ASN A 333 23.35 8.87 0.33
N TRP A 334 22.45 8.35 1.17
CA TRP A 334 21.89 9.07 2.29
C TRP A 334 22.92 9.33 3.39
N ASN A 335 22.68 10.43 4.11
CA ASN A 335 23.40 10.82 5.32
C ASN A 335 22.40 11.20 6.39
N LEU A 336 22.54 10.65 7.58
CA LEU A 336 21.77 11.06 8.76
C LEU A 336 22.58 12.08 9.55
N VAL A 337 21.96 13.22 9.87
CA VAL A 337 22.53 14.23 10.77
C VAL A 337 21.71 14.27 12.04
N VAL A 338 22.37 14.17 13.18
CA VAL A 338 21.77 14.40 14.51
C VAL A 338 22.43 15.60 15.15
N ALA A 339 21.61 16.58 15.53
CA ALA A 339 22.06 17.89 15.99
C ALA A 339 21.26 18.40 17.20
N THR A 340 21.73 19.52 17.75
CA THR A 340 21.00 20.30 18.76
C THR A 340 19.65 20.81 18.20
N ASP A 341 18.73 21.19 19.06
CA ASP A 341 17.44 21.76 18.69
C ASP A 341 17.54 23.22 18.21
N ALA A 342 18.33 23.43 17.16
CA ALA A 342 18.50 24.71 16.49
C ALA A 342 18.60 24.50 14.97
N ASP A 343 18.19 25.51 14.21
CA ASP A 343 18.30 25.48 12.76
C ASP A 343 19.76 25.60 12.32
N ARG A 344 20.11 24.93 11.23
CA ARG A 344 21.44 24.99 10.65
C ARG A 344 21.81 26.45 10.34
N GLY A 345 22.96 26.89 10.83
CA GLY A 345 23.41 28.26 10.72
C GLY A 345 22.89 29.21 11.79
N ALA A 346 21.96 28.80 12.63
CA ALA A 346 21.51 29.56 13.78
C ALA A 346 22.49 29.44 14.97
N ALA A 347 22.45 30.41 15.88
CA ALA A 347 23.18 30.32 17.13
C ALA A 347 22.73 29.11 17.95
N GLY A 348 23.67 28.31 18.42
CA GLY A 348 23.39 27.09 19.18
C GLY A 348 23.29 25.82 18.34
N TYR A 349 23.36 25.90 17.02
CA TYR A 349 23.47 24.72 16.18
C TYR A 349 24.81 24.02 16.37
N SER A 350 24.76 22.75 16.65
CA SER A 350 25.93 21.87 16.72
C SER A 350 25.49 20.43 16.39
N GLU A 351 26.28 19.77 15.58
CA GLU A 351 26.05 18.37 15.22
C GLU A 351 26.64 17.46 16.29
N TYR A 352 25.87 16.54 16.80
CA TYR A 352 26.38 15.44 17.59
C TYR A 352 27.15 14.49 16.69
N PHE A 353 26.55 14.11 15.55
CA PHE A 353 27.20 13.28 14.53
C PHE A 353 26.51 13.41 13.18
N VAL A 354 27.25 13.00 12.15
CA VAL A 354 26.75 12.67 10.83
C VAL A 354 27.11 11.22 10.55
N LEU A 355 26.13 10.39 10.21
CA LEU A 355 26.30 8.99 9.88
C LEU A 355 25.98 8.79 8.40
N ARG A 356 26.90 8.16 7.63
CA ARG A 356 26.72 7.84 6.22
C ARG A 356 26.39 6.36 6.05
N SER A 357 25.69 6.04 5.00
CA SER A 357 25.30 4.66 4.64
C SER A 357 26.48 3.70 4.42
N ASP A 358 27.71 4.19 4.27
CA ASP A 358 28.91 3.40 4.01
C ASP A 358 29.77 3.18 5.27
N LEU A 359 29.16 3.16 6.43
CA LEU A 359 29.80 2.97 7.74
C LEU A 359 30.81 4.06 8.11
N PHE A 360 30.70 5.20 7.48
CA PHE A 360 31.55 6.34 7.83
C PHE A 360 30.71 7.36 8.59
N GLY A 361 31.25 7.81 9.69
CA GLY A 361 30.66 8.87 10.45
C GLY A 361 31.62 10.03 10.61
N ARG A 362 31.05 11.21 10.83
CA ARG A 362 31.73 12.43 11.17
C ARG A 362 30.96 13.11 12.29
N GLY A 363 31.65 13.56 13.30
CA GLY A 363 31.03 14.32 14.39
C GLY A 363 31.96 15.39 14.89
N ASN A 364 31.46 16.22 15.79
CA ASN A 364 32.29 17.02 16.64
C ASN A 364 33.16 16.09 17.51
N ALA A 365 33.97 16.60 18.40
CA ALA A 365 35.03 15.91 19.12
C ALA A 365 34.74 14.53 19.72
N ASP A 366 33.46 14.11 19.77
CA ASP A 366 33.00 12.89 20.44
C ASP A 366 32.58 11.75 19.51
N TYR A 367 32.71 11.92 18.18
CA TYR A 367 32.37 10.81 17.25
C TYR A 367 33.36 9.65 17.46
N ASN A 368 32.80 8.46 17.68
CA ASN A 368 33.58 7.25 17.88
C ASN A 368 33.17 6.17 16.85
N ALA A 369 34.08 5.88 15.90
CA ALA A 369 33.88 4.84 14.91
C ALA A 369 33.72 3.43 15.51
N ASP A 370 34.26 3.19 16.71
CA ASP A 370 34.14 1.90 17.40
C ASP A 370 32.69 1.61 17.86
N ASN A 371 31.82 2.63 17.86
CA ASN A 371 30.40 2.48 18.17
C ASN A 371 29.56 2.05 16.97
N ILE A 372 30.15 1.85 15.78
CA ILE A 372 29.48 1.32 14.63
C ILE A 372 29.54 -0.21 14.65
N THR A 373 28.37 -0.84 14.53
CA THR A 373 28.25 -2.27 14.23
C THR A 373 27.47 -2.42 12.93
N ASN A 374 27.78 -3.48 12.17
CA ASN A 374 27.20 -3.66 10.85
C ASN A 374 27.04 -5.12 10.46
N GLU A 375 26.14 -5.37 9.50
CA GLU A 375 25.88 -6.67 8.89
C GLU A 375 25.74 -6.49 7.36
N GLY A 376 26.24 -7.44 6.57
CA GLY A 376 26.10 -7.47 5.11
C GLY A 376 27.18 -6.70 4.33
N TYR A 377 27.94 -5.83 4.96
CA TYR A 377 28.99 -5.05 4.30
C TYR A 377 30.23 -5.88 4.06
N GLY A 378 30.97 -5.56 2.99
CA GLY A 378 32.22 -6.25 2.64
C GLY A 378 32.67 -6.01 1.20
N ASP A 379 31.74 -6.00 0.26
CA ASP A 379 32.00 -5.68 -1.15
C ASP A 379 31.45 -4.30 -1.49
N TRP A 380 32.36 -3.30 -1.54
CA TRP A 380 31.97 -1.91 -1.82
C TRP A 380 31.57 -1.66 -3.28
N GLU A 381 32.07 -2.45 -4.22
CA GLU A 381 31.67 -2.33 -5.62
C GLU A 381 30.25 -2.88 -5.82
N GLN A 382 29.90 -3.91 -5.08
CA GLN A 382 28.52 -4.41 -5.09
C GLN A 382 27.58 -3.50 -4.30
N PHE A 383 28.04 -2.97 -3.16
CA PHE A 383 27.28 -2.01 -2.35
C PHE A 383 26.82 -0.81 -3.18
N LYS A 384 27.71 -0.17 -3.93
CA LYS A 384 27.38 0.97 -4.80
C LYS A 384 26.24 0.68 -5.76
N LYS A 385 26.22 -0.52 -6.33
CA LYS A 385 25.19 -0.95 -7.29
C LYS A 385 23.87 -1.29 -6.60
N ASN A 386 23.96 -1.95 -5.45
CA ASN A 386 22.79 -2.43 -4.73
C ASN A 386 21.98 -1.30 -4.08
N MET A 387 22.65 -0.21 -3.72
CA MET A 387 21.97 0.92 -3.06
C MET A 387 21.03 1.71 -3.97
N GLU A 388 21.11 1.53 -5.29
CA GLU A 388 20.16 2.14 -6.21
C GLU A 388 18.76 1.52 -6.07
N GLY A 389 17.82 2.33 -5.62
CA GLY A 389 16.44 1.94 -5.35
C GLY A 389 16.27 1.02 -4.13
N ALA A 390 17.26 0.99 -3.23
CA ALA A 390 17.14 0.28 -1.97
C ALA A 390 16.11 0.95 -1.06
N THR A 391 15.28 0.15 -0.39
CA THR A 391 14.41 0.64 0.68
C THR A 391 15.18 0.66 1.98
N VAL A 392 15.25 1.81 2.62
CA VAL A 392 15.92 2.00 3.90
C VAL A 392 14.89 2.19 4.99
N ASP A 393 14.93 1.35 6.01
CA ASP A 393 14.17 1.47 7.25
C ASP A 393 15.11 1.99 8.34
N MET A 394 14.82 3.16 8.89
CA MET A 394 15.70 3.85 9.82
C MET A 394 14.98 4.28 11.09
N THR A 395 15.61 4.00 12.22
CA THR A 395 15.19 4.50 13.54
C THR A 395 16.31 5.30 14.19
N VAL A 396 15.94 6.41 14.83
CA VAL A 396 16.80 7.23 15.68
C VAL A 396 16.15 7.31 17.05
N GLU A 397 16.55 6.44 17.94
CA GLU A 397 15.99 6.33 19.29
C GLU A 397 16.81 7.13 20.28
N ARG A 398 16.16 8.00 21.05
CA ARG A 398 16.77 8.73 22.12
C ARG A 398 16.45 8.11 23.48
N ARG A 399 17.47 7.65 24.20
CA ARG A 399 17.39 7.10 25.56
C ARG A 399 18.13 8.00 26.54
N GLY A 400 17.40 8.97 27.13
CA GLY A 400 18.03 9.98 28.00
C GLY A 400 19.10 10.81 27.28
N ALA A 401 20.36 10.64 27.65
CA ALA A 401 21.53 11.32 27.09
C ALA A 401 22.26 10.52 25.99
N GLU A 402 21.64 9.50 25.44
CA GLU A 402 22.20 8.65 24.39
C GLU A 402 21.25 8.56 23.19
N VAL A 403 21.80 8.52 22.00
CA VAL A 403 21.10 8.29 20.74
C VAL A 403 21.56 6.97 20.14
N TYR A 404 20.61 6.14 19.76
CA TYR A 404 20.83 4.87 19.07
C TYR A 404 20.22 4.96 17.68
N VAL A 405 21.02 4.66 16.66
CA VAL A 405 20.58 4.60 15.25
C VAL A 405 20.60 3.17 14.79
N THR A 406 19.56 2.78 14.09
CA THR A 406 19.54 1.56 13.29
C THR A 406 19.06 1.91 11.90
N ALA A 407 19.80 1.52 10.87
CA ALA A 407 19.42 1.66 9.48
C ALA A 407 19.55 0.30 8.78
N VAL A 408 18.48 -0.13 8.14
CA VAL A 408 18.41 -1.40 7.41
C VAL A 408 18.05 -1.08 5.96
N ALA A 409 19.02 -1.25 5.05
CA ALA A 409 18.80 -1.09 3.62
C ALA A 409 18.51 -2.45 2.99
N THR A 410 17.31 -2.64 2.46
CA THR A 410 16.92 -3.81 1.68
C THR A 410 16.97 -3.46 0.21
N CYS A 411 17.88 -4.11 -0.51
CA CYS A 411 18.14 -3.87 -1.92
C CYS A 411 17.20 -4.67 -2.80
N LYS A 412 16.99 -4.23 -4.06
CA LYS A 412 16.10 -4.88 -5.03
C LYS A 412 16.41 -6.38 -5.25
N GLY A 413 17.66 -6.79 -5.10
CA GLY A 413 18.09 -8.20 -5.21
C GLY A 413 18.06 -8.98 -3.88
N GLY A 414 17.34 -8.49 -2.85
CA GLY A 414 17.24 -9.17 -1.56
C GLY A 414 18.47 -9.03 -0.64
N THR A 415 19.54 -8.40 -1.10
CA THR A 415 20.69 -8.10 -0.23
C THR A 415 20.31 -7.09 0.84
N VAL A 416 20.70 -7.35 2.08
CA VAL A 416 20.43 -6.47 3.21
C VAL A 416 21.72 -5.92 3.78
N TYR A 417 21.80 -4.62 3.94
CA TYR A 417 22.84 -3.91 4.68
C TYR A 417 22.25 -3.33 5.94
N LYS A 418 22.82 -3.67 7.10
CA LYS A 418 22.38 -3.15 8.38
C LYS A 418 23.50 -2.42 9.07
N GLU A 419 23.23 -1.22 9.51
CA GLU A 419 24.15 -0.35 10.23
C GLU A 419 23.51 0.07 11.54
N MET A 420 24.25 -0.03 12.63
CA MET A 420 23.84 0.43 13.95
C MET A 420 24.93 1.32 14.54
N TYR A 421 24.52 2.43 15.13
CA TYR A 421 25.42 3.40 15.74
C TYR A 421 24.83 3.96 17.02
N HIS A 422 25.67 4.31 18.00
CA HIS A 422 25.22 5.05 19.18
C HIS A 422 26.22 6.14 19.57
N GLN A 423 25.69 7.23 20.12
CA GLN A 423 26.48 8.41 20.49
C GLN A 423 25.79 9.14 21.65
N PRO A 424 26.55 9.66 22.65
CA PRO A 424 26.03 10.60 23.63
C PRO A 424 25.46 11.87 23.00
N CYS A 425 24.38 12.38 23.63
CA CYS A 425 23.77 13.68 23.31
C CYS A 425 23.48 14.47 24.58
N ALA A 426 22.90 15.67 24.44
CA ALA A 426 22.46 16.43 25.62
C ALA A 426 21.40 15.67 26.42
N ALA A 427 21.52 15.66 27.73
CA ALA A 427 20.55 15.02 28.61
C ALA A 427 19.20 15.75 28.62
N ASP A 428 19.24 17.08 28.53
CA ASP A 428 18.07 17.96 28.60
C ASP A 428 17.74 18.57 27.22
N GLY A 429 16.49 19.02 27.07
CA GLY A 429 15.97 19.62 25.85
C GLY A 429 15.67 18.59 24.75
N ASN A 430 15.43 19.08 23.54
CA ASN A 430 15.22 18.25 22.36
C ASN A 430 16.52 18.11 21.56
N ILE A 431 16.58 17.10 20.74
CA ILE A 431 17.55 16.98 19.64
C ILE A 431 16.80 16.96 18.32
N ARG A 432 17.50 17.13 17.21
CA ARG A 432 16.94 17.03 15.87
C ARG A 432 17.67 15.99 15.04
N ALA A 433 16.91 15.28 14.22
CA ALA A 433 17.43 14.47 13.13
C ALA A 433 16.97 15.04 11.79
N PHE A 434 17.76 14.85 10.75
CA PHE A 434 17.38 15.10 9.36
C PHE A 434 18.26 14.27 8.43
N LEU A 435 17.73 14.00 7.24
CA LEU A 435 18.45 13.30 6.19
C LEU A 435 19.03 14.30 5.20
N ALA A 436 20.24 14.05 4.73
CA ALA A 436 20.89 14.82 3.68
C ALA A 436 21.35 13.91 2.55
N CYS A 437 21.43 14.47 1.35
CA CYS A 437 21.87 13.78 0.14
C CYS A 437 23.34 14.09 -0.16
N ASP A 438 24.05 13.11 -0.71
CA ASP A 438 25.32 13.30 -1.39
C ASP A 438 25.29 12.49 -2.70
N HIS A 439 25.14 13.17 -3.84
CA HIS A 439 24.93 12.57 -5.15
C HIS A 439 23.84 11.47 -5.12
N SER A 440 22.78 11.76 -4.40
CA SER A 440 21.64 10.88 -4.18
C SER A 440 20.33 11.65 -4.14
N TYR A 441 19.24 10.94 -4.21
CA TYR A 441 17.87 11.41 -4.10
C TYR A 441 17.09 10.45 -3.19
N LEU A 442 16.35 10.97 -2.23
CA LEU A 442 15.59 10.15 -1.29
C LEU A 442 14.10 10.42 -1.46
N GLN A 443 13.30 9.36 -1.36
CA GLN A 443 11.85 9.44 -1.34
C GLN A 443 11.35 8.94 0.02
N LEU A 444 11.08 9.88 0.95
CA LEU A 444 10.62 9.55 2.29
C LEU A 444 9.15 9.15 2.25
N ASN A 445 8.81 8.00 2.79
CA ASN A 445 7.42 7.57 2.94
C ASN A 445 6.73 8.40 4.03
N ALA A 446 5.74 9.19 3.65
CA ALA A 446 5.03 10.11 4.55
C ALA A 446 4.33 9.40 5.72
N ALA A 447 3.81 8.18 5.51
CA ALA A 447 3.13 7.37 6.53
C ALA A 447 4.11 6.70 7.51
N GLU A 448 5.37 6.50 7.08
CA GLU A 448 6.42 5.84 7.84
C GLU A 448 7.43 6.85 8.42
N THR A 449 7.18 8.17 8.29
CA THR A 449 8.05 9.23 8.80
C THR A 449 7.35 9.97 9.92
N PHE A 450 7.74 9.67 11.16
CA PHE A 450 7.11 10.21 12.37
C PHE A 450 8.05 10.15 13.57
N VAL A 451 7.70 10.87 14.64
CA VAL A 451 8.38 10.81 15.94
C VAL A 451 7.41 10.29 16.99
N GLY A 452 7.67 9.11 17.52
CA GLY A 452 6.76 8.47 18.46
C GLY A 452 7.08 7.01 18.68
N GLU A 453 6.04 6.21 18.82
CA GLU A 453 6.13 4.78 19.08
C GLU A 453 5.47 3.99 17.97
N GLU A 454 6.07 2.89 17.62
CA GLU A 454 5.56 1.88 16.70
C GLU A 454 5.45 0.55 17.43
N TYR A 455 4.38 -0.18 17.17
CA TYR A 455 4.09 -1.45 17.82
C TYR A 455 3.90 -2.53 16.76
N ALA A 456 4.47 -3.70 17.00
CA ALA A 456 4.12 -4.88 16.22
C ALA A 456 2.63 -5.20 16.39
N SER A 457 1.96 -5.64 15.33
CA SER A 457 0.55 -6.03 15.40
C SER A 457 0.31 -7.04 16.52
N GLY A 458 -0.73 -6.82 17.28
CA GLY A 458 -1.10 -7.62 18.47
C GLY A 458 -0.26 -7.36 19.73
N SER A 459 0.76 -6.48 19.69
CA SER A 459 1.61 -6.21 20.86
C SER A 459 1.07 -5.12 21.77
N ALA A 460 0.19 -4.26 21.29
CA ALA A 460 -0.41 -3.14 22.03
C ALA A 460 -1.94 -3.15 21.98
N LEU A 461 -2.53 -4.26 22.40
CA LEU A 461 -3.99 -4.45 22.42
C LEU A 461 -4.66 -3.66 23.55
N VAL A 462 -5.75 -2.98 23.21
CA VAL A 462 -6.68 -2.35 24.15
C VAL A 462 -7.95 -3.19 24.18
N GLY A 463 -8.09 -4.00 25.20
CA GLY A 463 -9.16 -4.98 25.34
C GLY A 463 -8.73 -6.39 24.91
N PRO A 464 -9.52 -7.40 25.28
CA PRO A 464 -9.25 -8.78 24.90
C PRO A 464 -9.56 -9.03 23.43
N ALA A 465 -8.80 -9.92 22.80
CA ALA A 465 -8.93 -10.25 21.38
C ALA A 465 -10.33 -10.81 21.00
N ASP A 466 -11.05 -11.40 21.95
CA ASP A 466 -12.43 -11.89 21.77
C ASP A 466 -13.49 -10.77 21.81
N CYS A 467 -13.07 -9.50 21.84
CA CYS A 467 -13.95 -8.33 21.89
C CYS A 467 -14.93 -8.31 23.07
N SER A 468 -14.60 -8.99 24.20
CA SER A 468 -15.47 -9.07 25.39
C SER A 468 -15.32 -7.89 26.36
N ALA A 469 -14.51 -6.87 26.03
CA ALA A 469 -14.30 -5.71 26.89
C ALA A 469 -15.60 -4.96 27.15
N ALA A 470 -16.00 -4.89 28.41
CA ALA A 470 -17.07 -3.99 28.79
C ALA A 470 -16.56 -2.54 28.89
N TRP A 471 -17.47 -1.60 28.75
CA TRP A 471 -17.19 -0.19 29.01
C TRP A 471 -16.36 0.00 30.27
N TRP A 472 -15.29 0.78 30.18
CA TRP A 472 -14.43 1.15 31.30
C TRP A 472 -13.63 -0.01 31.94
N THR A 473 -13.34 -1.07 31.16
CA THR A 473 -12.55 -2.22 31.66
C THR A 473 -11.19 -2.39 31.01
N ALA A 474 -11.00 -1.83 29.81
CA ALA A 474 -9.77 -1.95 29.06
C ALA A 474 -9.30 -0.58 28.55
N PHE A 475 -8.01 -0.29 28.67
CA PHE A 475 -7.43 1.01 28.35
C PHE A 475 -6.08 0.86 27.68
N SER A 476 -5.76 1.79 26.77
CA SER A 476 -4.38 2.01 26.34
C SER A 476 -3.56 2.66 27.46
N LYS A 477 -2.27 2.83 27.23
CA LYS A 477 -1.51 3.80 28.01
C LYS A 477 -2.04 5.22 27.79
N TYR A 478 -1.63 6.13 28.65
CA TYR A 478 -1.90 7.55 28.51
C TYR A 478 -0.90 8.19 27.52
N TYR A 479 -1.41 8.93 26.56
CA TYR A 479 -0.64 9.68 25.58
C TYR A 479 -0.68 11.17 25.92
N PRO A 480 0.40 11.75 26.47
CA PRO A 480 0.45 13.16 26.79
C PRO A 480 0.50 13.99 25.51
N LEU A 481 -0.24 15.10 25.49
CA LEU A 481 -0.28 16.05 24.39
C LEU A 481 0.42 17.35 24.76
N ASN A 482 1.33 17.81 23.93
CA ASN A 482 1.97 19.12 24.09
C ASN A 482 0.91 20.24 24.14
N SER A 483 1.19 21.34 24.81
CA SER A 483 0.28 22.48 24.91
C SER A 483 0.04 23.22 23.57
N SER A 484 0.94 23.00 22.62
CA SER A 484 0.83 23.46 21.24
C SER A 484 1.17 22.32 20.30
N ILE A 485 0.23 21.94 19.44
CA ILE A 485 0.36 20.90 18.41
C ILE A 485 -0.24 21.51 17.15
N SER A 486 0.61 21.77 16.17
CA SER A 486 0.18 22.36 14.90
C SER A 486 -0.48 21.32 13.98
N ASP A 487 -1.22 21.82 13.02
CA ASP A 487 -1.79 21.01 11.96
C ASP A 487 -0.73 20.52 10.95
N ASP A 488 0.44 21.15 10.89
CA ASP A 488 1.55 20.72 10.04
C ASP A 488 2.35 19.55 10.64
N CYS A 489 2.27 19.36 11.96
CA CYS A 489 2.87 18.21 12.65
C CYS A 489 1.94 17.77 13.79
N PRO A 490 0.79 17.18 13.46
CA PRO A 490 -0.20 16.75 14.44
C PRO A 490 0.29 15.52 15.22
N PHE A 491 -0.30 15.31 16.40
CA PHE A 491 -0.20 14.01 17.05
C PHE A 491 -1.26 13.06 16.44
N VAL A 492 -0.83 11.88 16.03
CA VAL A 492 -1.72 10.87 15.44
C VAL A 492 -1.58 9.55 16.18
N ILE A 493 -2.70 8.89 16.43
CA ILE A 493 -2.72 7.48 16.82
C ILE A 493 -3.42 6.68 15.74
N GLN A 494 -2.79 5.57 15.35
CA GLN A 494 -3.25 4.64 14.34
C GLN A 494 -3.47 3.28 14.97
N PHE A 495 -4.63 2.68 14.72
CA PHE A 495 -4.98 1.36 15.27
C PHE A 495 -6.02 0.66 14.41
N VAL A 496 -6.06 -0.67 14.50
CA VAL A 496 -7.15 -1.49 13.94
C VAL A 496 -8.24 -1.65 14.99
N ASN A 497 -9.48 -1.34 14.63
CA ASN A 497 -10.64 -1.57 15.49
C ASN A 497 -11.29 -2.90 15.14
N ASN A 498 -11.23 -3.86 16.04
CA ASN A 498 -11.93 -5.13 15.92
C ASN A 498 -13.15 -5.14 16.85
N ASN A 499 -14.29 -5.59 16.35
CA ASN A 499 -15.49 -5.82 17.12
C ASN A 499 -16.09 -7.18 16.75
N SER A 500 -17.17 -7.59 17.41
CA SER A 500 -17.78 -8.90 17.14
C SER A 500 -18.57 -8.98 15.81
N GLY A 501 -18.55 -7.94 14.97
CA GLY A 501 -19.39 -7.85 13.76
C GLY A 501 -20.90 -7.76 14.06
N SER A 502 -21.28 -7.72 15.34
CA SER A 502 -22.65 -7.63 15.79
C SER A 502 -22.74 -6.71 17.01
N GLY A 503 -23.91 -6.16 17.30
CA GLY A 503 -24.12 -5.31 18.46
C GLY A 503 -24.62 -3.93 18.10
N LYS A 504 -24.12 -2.93 18.81
CA LYS A 504 -24.55 -1.53 18.66
C LYS A 504 -23.42 -0.68 18.05
N ASN A 505 -23.78 0.39 17.38
CA ASN A 505 -22.82 1.33 16.77
C ASN A 505 -21.77 1.87 17.76
N TRP A 506 -22.05 1.89 19.05
CA TRP A 506 -21.07 2.29 20.07
C TRP A 506 -20.17 1.16 20.59
N ASN A 507 -20.31 -0.07 20.09
CA ASN A 507 -19.44 -1.21 20.44
C ASN A 507 -18.15 -1.15 19.61
N ASN A 508 -17.33 -0.14 19.85
CA ASN A 508 -16.12 0.20 19.14
C ASN A 508 -15.15 0.97 20.06
N TRP A 509 -14.23 1.74 19.44
CA TRP A 509 -13.29 2.57 20.18
C TRP A 509 -13.94 3.81 20.80
N LEU A 510 -13.32 4.25 21.90
CA LEU A 510 -13.60 5.52 22.53
C LEU A 510 -12.28 6.21 22.91
N VAL A 511 -12.28 7.53 22.88
CA VAL A 511 -11.19 8.39 23.35
C VAL A 511 -11.62 9.09 24.63
N VAL A 512 -10.79 9.03 25.66
CA VAL A 512 -10.94 9.81 26.88
C VAL A 512 -9.83 10.84 26.97
N CYS A 513 -10.17 12.10 26.86
CA CYS A 513 -9.22 13.19 27.05
C CYS A 513 -9.22 13.63 28.53
N SER A 514 -8.04 13.66 29.13
CA SER A 514 -7.89 13.94 30.55
C SER A 514 -6.61 14.75 30.86
N THR A 515 -6.51 15.25 32.09
CA THR A 515 -5.36 16.03 32.58
C THR A 515 -4.19 15.16 33.05
N ALA A 516 -4.43 13.90 33.34
CA ALA A 516 -3.46 12.92 33.78
C ALA A 516 -3.93 11.51 33.39
N ASP A 517 -3.07 10.54 33.56
CA ASP A 517 -3.44 9.13 33.42
C ASP A 517 -4.51 8.74 34.45
N ARG A 518 -5.30 7.73 34.14
CA ARG A 518 -6.39 7.23 34.98
C ARG A 518 -5.89 6.83 36.34
N GLY A 519 -6.49 7.42 37.39
CA GLY A 519 -6.10 7.22 38.76
C GLY A 519 -4.85 7.98 39.22
N GLY A 520 -4.24 8.78 38.36
CA GLY A 520 -3.14 9.67 38.71
C GLY A 520 -3.59 10.92 39.45
N ASP A 521 -2.65 11.54 40.15
CA ASP A 521 -2.91 12.80 40.87
C ASP A 521 -3.36 13.89 39.90
N GLY A 522 -4.47 14.57 40.26
CA GLY A 522 -5.04 15.64 39.42
C GLY A 522 -5.81 15.16 38.20
N TYR A 523 -6.15 13.87 38.14
CA TYR A 523 -6.99 13.33 37.06
C TYR A 523 -8.32 14.08 36.95
N PHE A 524 -8.63 14.48 35.74
CA PHE A 524 -9.87 15.18 35.37
C PHE A 524 -10.20 14.86 33.93
N GLU A 525 -11.39 14.36 33.65
CA GLU A 525 -11.88 14.09 32.31
C GLU A 525 -12.42 15.36 31.69
N ASN A 526 -11.81 15.81 30.59
CA ASN A 526 -12.32 16.94 29.81
C ASN A 526 -13.51 16.50 28.96
N PHE A 527 -13.39 15.38 28.27
CA PHE A 527 -14.44 14.80 27.43
C PHE A 527 -14.16 13.33 27.11
N VAL A 528 -15.21 12.65 26.67
CA VAL A 528 -15.13 11.33 26.05
C VAL A 528 -15.80 11.37 24.68
N ILE A 529 -15.16 10.80 23.67
CA ILE A 529 -15.67 10.72 22.29
C ILE A 529 -15.77 9.26 21.89
N ARG A 530 -16.87 8.90 21.22
CA ARG A 530 -17.09 7.60 20.60
C ARG A 530 -16.85 7.63 19.10
N SER A 531 -16.59 6.47 18.55
CA SER A 531 -16.39 6.24 17.11
C SER A 531 -17.54 6.70 16.23
N ASP A 532 -18.76 6.72 16.74
CA ASP A 532 -19.99 7.12 16.05
C ASP A 532 -20.34 8.62 16.22
N ALA A 533 -19.33 9.45 16.45
CA ALA A 533 -19.45 10.91 16.63
C ALA A 533 -20.44 11.29 17.75
N TYR A 534 -20.25 10.70 18.90
CA TYR A 534 -21.03 11.00 20.11
C TYR A 534 -20.07 11.36 21.25
N ALA A 535 -20.36 12.40 22.01
CA ALA A 535 -19.47 12.90 23.06
C ALA A 535 -20.20 13.18 24.37
N TRP A 536 -19.42 13.10 25.46
CA TRP A 536 -19.81 13.54 26.79
C TRP A 536 -18.80 14.56 27.32
N PHE A 537 -19.28 15.54 28.04
CA PHE A 537 -18.48 16.48 28.79
C PHE A 537 -18.78 16.36 30.27
N GLY A 538 -17.82 16.68 31.10
CA GLY A 538 -18.07 16.68 32.51
C GLY A 538 -16.97 17.35 33.31
N ALA A 539 -17.30 17.75 34.53
CA ALA A 539 -16.38 18.31 35.48
C ALA A 539 -15.98 17.24 36.50
N GLY A 540 -14.66 17.01 36.63
CA GLY A 540 -14.13 16.20 37.72
C GLY A 540 -14.41 14.70 37.67
N GLY A 541 -14.43 14.11 36.50
CA GLY A 541 -14.61 12.67 36.31
C GLY A 541 -16.08 12.20 36.36
N ASN A 542 -17.01 13.13 36.49
CA ASN A 542 -18.43 12.89 36.31
C ASN A 542 -18.88 13.48 34.98
N ILE A 543 -19.04 12.66 34.00
CA ILE A 543 -19.60 13.04 32.71
C ILE A 543 -21.11 13.18 32.90
N ASN A 544 -21.57 14.42 33.06
CA ASN A 544 -22.95 14.73 33.39
C ASN A 544 -23.78 15.21 32.20
N GLU A 545 -23.13 15.62 31.12
CA GLU A 545 -23.79 16.17 29.97
C GLU A 545 -23.56 15.29 28.76
N ASN A 546 -24.65 14.86 28.17
CA ASN A 546 -24.69 14.06 26.98
C ASN A 546 -25.18 14.97 25.84
N THR A 547 -24.30 15.29 24.91
CA THR A 547 -24.61 16.16 23.78
C THR A 547 -24.27 15.41 22.49
N ALA A 548 -25.27 14.71 21.98
CA ALA A 548 -25.13 14.05 20.68
C ALA A 548 -24.82 15.06 19.59
N ASN A 549 -23.75 14.82 18.84
CA ASN A 549 -23.34 15.62 17.68
C ASN A 549 -23.09 17.12 17.97
N LEU A 550 -22.89 17.52 19.21
CA LEU A 550 -22.48 18.87 19.53
C LEU A 550 -21.00 19.05 19.16
N ASP A 551 -20.67 20.16 18.52
CA ASP A 551 -19.31 20.51 18.06
C ASP A 551 -18.65 19.49 17.11
N PHE A 552 -19.42 18.55 16.58
CA PHE A 552 -18.98 17.66 15.51
C PHE A 552 -19.25 18.27 14.14
N LYS A 553 -18.24 18.18 13.29
CA LYS A 553 -18.39 18.38 11.84
C LYS A 553 -18.26 17.02 11.18
N ILE A 554 -19.35 16.51 10.65
CA ILE A 554 -19.41 15.20 9.99
C ILE A 554 -19.52 15.45 8.49
N THR A 555 -18.65 14.80 7.70
CA THR A 555 -18.62 15.01 6.24
C THR A 555 -19.87 14.47 5.55
N GLN A 556 -20.38 13.34 6.04
CA GLN A 556 -21.60 12.70 5.57
C GLN A 556 -22.26 11.95 6.73
N SER A 557 -23.56 11.68 6.65
CA SER A 557 -24.24 10.87 7.65
C SER A 557 -23.72 9.43 7.64
N PHE A 558 -23.47 8.87 8.84
CA PHE A 558 -23.14 7.46 8.96
C PHE A 558 -24.32 6.57 8.54
N ASN A 559 -24.00 5.48 7.86
CA ASN A 559 -24.95 4.39 7.66
C ASN A 559 -24.93 3.47 8.88
N PHE A 560 -25.80 3.72 9.84
CA PHE A 560 -25.83 2.94 11.08
C PHE A 560 -26.32 1.48 10.90
N ASP A 561 -26.91 1.14 9.79
CA ASP A 561 -27.34 -0.24 9.49
C ASP A 561 -26.12 -1.15 9.18
N SER A 562 -25.08 -0.60 8.57
CA SER A 562 -23.82 -1.31 8.26
C SER A 562 -22.67 -0.96 9.23
N TYR A 563 -22.82 0.05 10.06
CA TYR A 563 -21.73 0.68 10.82
C TYR A 563 -20.89 -0.32 11.63
N VAL A 564 -21.53 -1.26 12.32
CA VAL A 564 -20.81 -2.25 13.13
C VAL A 564 -19.93 -3.15 12.26
N ASN A 565 -20.46 -3.60 11.12
CA ASN A 565 -19.71 -4.41 10.17
C ASN A 565 -18.60 -3.59 9.50
N ASP A 566 -18.88 -2.34 9.13
CA ASP A 566 -17.91 -1.43 8.53
C ASP A 566 -16.74 -1.09 9.47
N MET A 567 -16.99 -1.14 10.78
CA MET A 567 -15.97 -0.92 11.83
C MET A 567 -15.20 -2.18 12.21
N HIS A 568 -15.63 -3.37 11.79
CA HIS A 568 -14.87 -4.60 12.01
C HIS A 568 -13.61 -4.60 11.14
N GLY A 569 -12.44 -4.79 11.72
CA GLY A 569 -11.15 -4.70 11.02
C GLY A 569 -10.79 -3.31 10.49
N ALA A 570 -11.55 -2.27 10.85
CA ALA A 570 -11.33 -0.94 10.32
C ALA A 570 -10.03 -0.31 10.84
N MET A 571 -9.23 0.24 9.93
CA MET A 571 -8.08 1.07 10.26
C MET A 571 -8.54 2.47 10.66
N CYS A 572 -8.21 2.88 11.88
CA CYS A 572 -8.59 4.15 12.45
C CYS A 572 -7.38 5.07 12.61
N TYR A 573 -7.55 6.34 12.21
CA TYR A 573 -6.57 7.41 12.35
C TYR A 573 -7.23 8.54 13.15
N LEU A 574 -6.72 8.80 14.36
CA LEU A 574 -7.17 9.92 15.17
C LEU A 574 -6.08 10.97 15.23
N LYS A 575 -6.32 12.11 14.60
CA LYS A 575 -5.40 13.25 14.58
C LYS A 575 -5.79 14.25 15.65
N PHE A 576 -4.82 14.73 16.41
CA PHE A 576 -4.99 15.75 17.43
C PHE A 576 -4.14 16.97 17.13
N THR A 577 -4.78 18.15 17.19
CA THR A 577 -4.11 19.46 17.23
C THR A 577 -4.51 20.19 18.48
N ARG A 578 -3.62 21.02 19.04
CA ARG A 578 -3.87 21.72 20.30
C ARG A 578 -3.30 23.13 20.30
N SER A 579 -4.06 24.06 20.84
CA SER A 579 -3.64 25.44 21.12
C SER A 579 -4.12 25.83 22.50
N GLY A 580 -3.23 25.74 23.51
CA GLY A 580 -3.59 26.00 24.91
C GLY A 580 -4.72 25.09 25.39
N ASN A 581 -5.89 25.68 25.68
CA ASN A 581 -7.08 24.97 26.18
C ASN A 581 -8.05 24.52 25.09
N SER A 582 -7.70 24.73 23.83
CA SER A 582 -8.45 24.25 22.67
C SER A 582 -7.79 23.00 22.08
N LEU A 583 -8.56 21.94 21.94
CA LEU A 583 -8.17 20.69 21.28
C LEU A 583 -9.12 20.41 20.11
N THR A 584 -8.54 20.02 18.99
CA THR A 584 -9.30 19.48 17.87
C THR A 584 -8.87 18.05 17.63
N MET A 585 -9.82 17.16 17.42
CA MET A 585 -9.61 15.77 17.01
C MET A 585 -10.31 15.55 15.68
N ASP A 586 -9.57 15.06 14.68
CA ASP A 586 -10.13 14.56 13.43
C ASP A 586 -10.07 13.03 13.45
N ALA A 587 -11.17 12.37 13.11
CA ALA A 587 -11.24 10.93 13.00
C ALA A 587 -11.46 10.52 11.55
N LYS A 588 -10.56 9.70 11.04
CA LYS A 588 -10.67 9.00 9.77
C LYS A 588 -10.72 7.51 10.02
N GLN A 589 -11.66 6.85 9.39
CA GLN A 589 -11.89 5.42 9.56
C GLN A 589 -11.95 4.78 8.18
N ARG A 590 -11.11 3.80 7.94
CA ARG A 590 -11.06 3.06 6.67
C ARG A 590 -11.47 1.62 6.94
N LYS A 591 -12.49 1.16 6.25
CA LYS A 591 -12.96 -0.22 6.31
C LYS A 591 -11.86 -1.20 5.89
N GLU A 592 -11.98 -2.45 6.25
CA GLU A 592 -11.07 -3.51 5.82
C GLU A 592 -10.93 -3.60 4.30
N ASN A 593 -11.99 -3.34 3.54
CA ASN A 593 -11.97 -3.31 2.07
C ASN A 593 -11.33 -2.05 1.46
N GLY A 594 -10.77 -1.15 2.29
CA GLY A 594 -10.08 0.06 1.86
C GLY A 594 -10.95 1.29 1.66
N GLU A 595 -12.28 1.19 1.73
CA GLU A 595 -13.17 2.34 1.61
C GLU A 595 -13.12 3.20 2.88
N TYR A 596 -13.14 4.52 2.71
CA TYR A 596 -13.27 5.43 3.85
C TYR A 596 -14.72 5.56 4.29
N MET A 597 -14.93 5.51 5.59
CA MET A 597 -16.19 5.91 6.22
C MET A 597 -16.27 7.43 6.28
N PRO A 598 -17.46 8.00 6.56
CA PRO A 598 -17.60 9.44 6.80
C PRO A 598 -16.63 9.92 7.88
N ASP A 599 -15.84 10.94 7.56
CA ASP A 599 -14.93 11.58 8.52
C ASP A 599 -15.70 12.47 9.47
N PHE A 600 -15.19 12.64 10.67
CA PHE A 600 -15.70 13.66 11.57
C PHE A 600 -14.57 14.40 12.30
N GLN A 601 -14.84 15.66 12.61
CA GLN A 601 -14.01 16.52 13.43
C GLN A 601 -14.76 16.90 14.70
N PHE A 602 -14.08 16.86 15.82
CA PHE A 602 -14.56 17.34 17.11
C PHE A 602 -13.63 18.43 17.62
N GLN A 603 -14.18 19.55 18.07
CA GLN A 603 -13.44 20.65 18.67
C GLN A 603 -13.97 20.95 20.07
N PHE A 604 -13.04 21.03 21.04
CA PHE A 604 -13.35 21.37 22.41
C PHE A 604 -12.47 22.52 22.90
N ASN A 605 -13.07 23.65 23.28
CA ASN A 605 -12.38 24.91 23.55
C ASN A 605 -12.26 25.25 25.05
N SER A 606 -12.71 24.35 25.93
CA SER A 606 -12.81 24.60 27.37
C SER A 606 -12.09 23.54 28.18
N MET A 607 -10.96 23.01 27.67
CA MET A 607 -10.17 22.07 28.45
C MET A 607 -9.65 22.72 29.72
N LYS A 608 -9.55 21.94 30.77
CA LYS A 608 -8.91 22.37 32.02
C LYS A 608 -7.48 22.81 31.73
N GLU A 609 -7.07 23.92 32.33
CA GLU A 609 -5.70 24.43 32.19
C GLU A 609 -4.67 23.41 32.69
N GLY A 610 -3.51 23.40 32.03
CA GLY A 610 -2.38 22.56 32.36
C GLY A 610 -2.17 21.39 31.41
N ASN A 611 -1.74 20.26 31.98
CA ASN A 611 -1.47 19.06 31.20
C ASN A 611 -2.75 18.51 30.58
N ALA A 612 -2.62 17.97 29.40
CA ALA A 612 -3.67 17.21 28.76
C ALA A 612 -3.07 16.06 27.95
N GLY A 613 -3.83 15.03 27.80
CA GLY A 613 -3.54 13.87 26.99
C GLY A 613 -4.78 13.02 26.84
N PHE A 614 -4.63 11.86 26.32
CA PHE A 614 -5.74 10.94 26.13
C PHE A 614 -5.30 9.49 26.31
N PHE A 615 -6.27 8.64 26.47
CA PHE A 615 -6.15 7.19 26.33
C PHE A 615 -7.33 6.65 25.54
N LEU A 616 -7.11 5.51 24.89
CA LEU A 616 -8.16 4.77 24.22
C LEU A 616 -8.81 3.81 25.22
N THR A 617 -10.09 3.55 25.02
CA THR A 617 -10.83 2.46 25.69
C THR A 617 -11.75 1.81 24.67
N ALA A 618 -12.14 0.57 24.91
CA ALA A 618 -12.97 -0.22 24.03
C ALA A 618 -14.26 -0.65 24.74
N GLU A 619 -15.35 -0.75 23.98
CA GLU A 619 -16.60 -1.35 24.44
C GLU A 619 -17.01 -2.44 23.45
N LEU A 620 -17.01 -3.70 23.91
CA LEU A 620 -17.23 -4.90 23.08
C LEU A 620 -16.40 -4.88 21.80
N ALA A 621 -15.15 -4.43 21.95
CA ALA A 621 -14.17 -4.30 20.89
C ALA A 621 -12.76 -4.58 21.43
N SER A 622 -11.82 -4.78 20.52
CA SER A 622 -10.39 -4.84 20.77
C SER A 622 -9.69 -3.89 19.80
N LEU A 623 -8.78 -3.06 20.31
CA LEU A 623 -8.06 -2.09 19.49
C LEU A 623 -6.60 -2.51 19.43
N ASP A 624 -6.08 -2.76 18.24
CA ASP A 624 -4.66 -3.05 18.01
C ASP A 624 -3.92 -1.77 17.62
N VAL A 625 -3.24 -1.15 18.58
CA VAL A 625 -2.50 0.09 18.36
C VAL A 625 -1.22 -0.23 17.61
N LEU A 626 -1.03 0.44 16.46
CA LEU A 626 0.12 0.25 15.58
C LEU A 626 1.13 1.39 15.69
N LYS A 627 0.67 2.64 15.68
CA LYS A 627 1.54 3.83 15.75
C LYS A 627 0.92 4.92 16.62
N ALA A 628 1.76 5.65 17.36
CA ALA A 628 1.32 6.83 18.10
C ALA A 628 2.45 7.85 18.18
N GLY A 629 2.25 9.07 17.66
CA GLY A 629 3.29 10.08 17.67
C GLY A 629 2.96 11.31 16.84
N TYR A 630 3.99 12.11 16.53
CA TYR A 630 3.91 13.33 15.75
C TYR A 630 4.26 13.05 14.29
N PHE A 631 3.34 13.35 13.37
CA PHE A 631 3.43 13.03 11.93
C PHE A 631 3.57 14.30 11.10
N PRO A 632 4.78 14.69 10.68
CA PRO A 632 5.00 15.94 9.95
C PRO A 632 4.39 15.95 8.55
N TYR A 633 4.12 14.78 7.99
CA TYR A 633 3.57 14.65 6.63
C TYR A 633 2.13 14.14 6.60
N TYR A 634 1.42 14.19 7.74
CA TYR A 634 0.05 13.68 7.84
C TYR A 634 -0.91 14.25 6.78
N LYS A 635 -0.81 15.55 6.50
CA LYS A 635 -1.65 16.21 5.49
C LYS A 635 -1.55 15.54 4.12
N LEU A 636 -0.34 15.19 3.70
CA LEU A 636 -0.11 14.58 2.39
C LEU A 636 -0.79 13.22 2.24
N LEU A 637 -1.04 12.52 3.33
CA LEU A 637 -1.70 11.21 3.32
C LEU A 637 -3.19 11.29 2.99
N PHE A 638 -3.83 12.44 3.21
CA PHE A 638 -5.29 12.59 3.17
C PHE A 638 -5.80 13.78 2.34
N GLU A 639 -4.98 14.73 1.93
CA GLU A 639 -5.41 15.94 1.22
C GLU A 639 -5.76 15.71 -0.27
N ASN A 640 -5.42 14.56 -0.83
CA ASN A 640 -5.64 14.22 -2.24
C ASN A 640 -6.65 13.06 -2.45
N LYS A 641 -7.49 12.79 -1.46
CA LYS A 641 -8.45 11.66 -1.52
C LYS A 641 -9.89 12.12 -1.48
#